data_fc98c8e5c0d1cf11a6ce576c0ed99b73
#
_entry.id   fc98c8e5c0d1cf11a6ce576c0ed99b73
#
_cell.length_a   1.000
_cell.length_b   1.000
_cell.length_c   1.000
_cell.angle_alpha   90.00
_cell.angle_beta   90.00
_cell.angle_gamma   90.00
#
_symmetry.space_group_name_H-M   'P 1'
#
loop_
_entity.id
_entity.type
_entity.pdbx_description
1 polymer ?
#
loop_
_entity_poly.entity_id
_entity_poly.type
_entity_poly.pdbx_seq_one_letter_code
_entity_poly.pdbx_strand_id
1 'polypeptide(L)'
;MRKFSQVLLFLLSSTFVFAQNTISGTVTDAATGDALPGANVVVEGTNMGAAAAADGSYSIGNVPAGSYSVSASVIGYADGVKSVNVSGNTTLNFSLEVSALELSALEVLASRADERTPVAYTNISKAEMEARLGSQDIPMILNTTPSVYATQQGGGAGDARINVRGFNQRNVAVMINGVPQNDMENGWVYWSNWDGVGDATSSIQMQRGLSAVNLATPSIGGTMNIITDPTALKRGGKFKQEFGAGGFLKTTANLNTGLINDKMAFSATIVRKTGDGIIDATWTDAWAYYFGASYAVSDKNRFELYAIGAPQRHGQNLYKQNMASYGADAVQFAKDQSDYDQGALTKFGNGSRNLNQNWGKVSSSYTGKQYWYMYGANTTDRYNSGFLNERENFFHKPLVNLNHFYTISDKMRLSSIIYWSGGSGGGTGTYGSSFRKPAVAGNAWYKSAPWGWDWDAAIAANSSNVDTKYDASKNRSKGILRNSINRQNTYGVISKLNYDVNDNLKTQVGIDWRTAGIEHAREVRDLLGGDYYVYTGNKNDNTTASQMKTLGDIIAYHNNTTVDWLGLFAQANYIAGPLNVYGMAGTSTISYSYIDEFTTAKEKIESGGIGTFQVKGGASYQLSDVLSGFANFGLVEKPPILDNVIYYDGTKASDPVNESFQSMEFGMNYRTSKYALKANYYNTQWKDRNLTKSVTTGQGSSGDTDVIFLTGVNQSHSGIEMEGSAQLMPILRLDFAASFGNWKFVEDASGNYTEYTDEGTVKQTKYEYALKNLWVGDMPQTGFVLGATLTPIRGLSIQGIIKSYDNNYADWSPGAREIKGSTADRDQVWMAPAYNKIDLHAYYNLPMQIAGANLQVFAHVFNLTDELYIQDATDNSQYNSHDKDHDADSAEVFFGIPRSFNAGISIRF
;
A
#
# COMPACT_ATOMS: atom_id res chain seq x y z
N MET A 1 -37.72 -28.56 -4.78
CA MET A 1 -36.95 -28.84 -6.01
C MET A 1 -37.76 -28.76 -7.32
N ARG A 2 -39.06 -29.10 -7.38
CA ARG A 2 -39.87 -29.05 -8.63
C ARG A 2 -40.23 -27.62 -9.14
N LYS A 3 -40.27 -26.60 -8.28
CA LYS A 3 -40.54 -25.20 -8.67
C LYS A 3 -39.29 -24.44 -9.12
N PHE A 4 -38.11 -24.87 -8.75
CA PHE A 4 -36.84 -24.27 -9.18
C PHE A 4 -36.45 -24.69 -10.61
N SER A 5 -36.84 -25.90 -11.02
CA SER A 5 -36.59 -26.41 -12.38
C SER A 5 -37.48 -25.72 -13.44
N GLN A 6 -38.65 -25.26 -13.07
CA GLN A 6 -39.57 -24.58 -14.02
C GLN A 6 -39.17 -23.12 -14.27
N VAL A 7 -38.55 -22.44 -13.30
CA VAL A 7 -38.01 -21.11 -13.49
C VAL A 7 -36.71 -21.14 -14.30
N LEU A 8 -35.89 -22.18 -14.13
CA LEU A 8 -34.67 -22.37 -14.93
C LEU A 8 -35.01 -22.75 -16.40
N LEU A 9 -36.09 -23.46 -16.64
CA LEU A 9 -36.50 -23.82 -17.99
C LEU A 9 -37.16 -22.63 -18.74
N PHE A 10 -37.78 -21.68 -18.04
CA PHE A 10 -38.32 -20.46 -18.62
C PHE A 10 -37.29 -19.41 -18.96
N LEU A 11 -36.13 -19.44 -18.26
CA LEU A 11 -34.97 -18.59 -18.56
C LEU A 11 -34.11 -19.10 -19.73
N LEU A 12 -34.27 -20.35 -20.12
CA LEU A 12 -33.55 -20.99 -21.23
C LEU A 12 -34.25 -20.96 -22.59
N SER A 13 -35.49 -20.46 -22.66
CA SER A 13 -36.31 -20.51 -23.90
C SER A 13 -36.39 -19.18 -24.65
N SER A 14 -35.66 -18.11 -24.25
CA SER A 14 -35.60 -16.86 -25.03
C SER A 14 -34.24 -16.71 -25.74
N THR A 15 -33.91 -17.65 -26.60
CA THR A 15 -32.86 -17.40 -27.61
C THR A 15 -33.43 -16.48 -28.69
N PHE A 16 -33.35 -15.18 -28.46
CA PHE A 16 -33.45 -14.22 -29.56
C PHE A 16 -32.16 -14.37 -30.38
N VAL A 17 -32.30 -14.93 -31.56
CA VAL A 17 -31.25 -14.87 -32.58
C VAL A 17 -31.21 -13.41 -33.07
N PHE A 18 -30.40 -12.60 -32.46
CA PHE A 18 -30.01 -11.30 -33.03
C PHE A 18 -29.01 -11.56 -34.14
N ALA A 19 -29.20 -10.97 -35.30
CA ALA A 19 -28.20 -10.89 -36.32
C ALA A 19 -26.95 -10.22 -35.70
N GLN A 20 -25.87 -10.97 -35.55
CA GLN A 20 -24.63 -10.49 -34.96
C GLN A 20 -23.79 -9.88 -36.08
N ASN A 21 -23.64 -8.55 -36.05
CA ASN A 21 -22.85 -7.85 -37.00
C ASN A 21 -21.40 -7.65 -36.49
N THR A 22 -20.50 -7.37 -37.40
CA THR A 22 -19.08 -7.12 -37.07
C THR A 22 -18.71 -5.71 -37.52
N ILE A 23 -18.03 -4.95 -36.62
CA ILE A 23 -17.30 -3.75 -37.02
C ILE A 23 -15.85 -4.15 -37.21
N SER A 24 -15.33 -3.97 -38.40
CA SER A 24 -13.92 -4.26 -38.73
C SER A 24 -13.28 -3.07 -39.47
N GLY A 25 -11.96 -3.01 -39.46
CA GLY A 25 -11.24 -1.94 -40.17
C GLY A 25 -9.75 -1.95 -39.85
N THR A 26 -9.08 -0.87 -40.14
CA THR A 26 -7.67 -0.66 -39.85
C THR A 26 -7.46 0.61 -39.06
N VAL A 27 -6.42 0.62 -38.23
CA VAL A 27 -5.94 1.81 -37.50
C VAL A 27 -4.54 2.13 -38.06
N THR A 28 -4.37 3.33 -38.59
CA THR A 28 -3.11 3.77 -39.22
C THR A 28 -2.69 5.15 -38.72
N ASP A 29 -1.39 5.45 -38.82
CA ASP A 29 -0.84 6.78 -38.62
C ASP A 29 -1.32 7.73 -39.73
N ALA A 30 -1.80 8.91 -39.40
CA ALA A 30 -2.37 9.86 -40.33
C ALA A 30 -1.32 10.50 -41.25
N ALA A 31 -0.07 10.61 -40.85
CA ALA A 31 0.99 11.23 -41.58
C ALA A 31 1.73 10.24 -42.52
N THR A 32 1.98 9.01 -42.04
CA THR A 32 2.79 8.02 -42.75
C THR A 32 1.94 6.94 -43.43
N GLY A 33 0.73 6.70 -42.96
CA GLY A 33 -0.12 5.58 -43.36
C GLY A 33 0.30 4.23 -42.81
N ASP A 34 1.31 4.18 -41.92
CA ASP A 34 1.77 2.96 -41.29
C ASP A 34 0.72 2.38 -40.36
N ALA A 35 0.69 1.08 -40.26
CA ALA A 35 -0.19 0.37 -39.31
C ALA A 35 0.14 0.75 -37.89
N LEU A 36 -0.88 0.87 -37.02
CA LEU A 36 -0.74 1.12 -35.57
C LEU A 36 -1.12 -0.14 -34.78
N PRO A 37 -0.19 -1.09 -34.61
CA PRO A 37 -0.43 -2.30 -33.83
C PRO A 37 -0.77 -2.01 -32.38
N GLY A 38 -1.71 -2.77 -31.81
CA GLY A 38 -2.10 -2.62 -30.41
C GLY A 38 -3.03 -1.44 -30.15
N ALA A 39 -3.43 -0.67 -31.17
CA ALA A 39 -4.45 0.36 -31.02
C ALA A 39 -5.74 -0.25 -30.48
N ASN A 40 -6.26 0.33 -29.41
CA ASN A 40 -7.48 -0.15 -28.75
C ASN A 40 -8.70 0.49 -29.42
N VAL A 41 -9.54 -0.32 -30.07
CA VAL A 41 -10.77 0.14 -30.72
C VAL A 41 -11.97 -0.30 -29.88
N VAL A 42 -12.75 0.66 -29.38
CA VAL A 42 -13.83 0.43 -28.43
C VAL A 42 -15.13 1.05 -28.94
N VAL A 43 -16.22 0.31 -28.85
CA VAL A 43 -17.58 0.84 -29.02
C VAL A 43 -17.99 1.54 -27.74
N GLU A 44 -18.04 2.87 -27.78
CA GLU A 44 -18.28 3.71 -26.59
C GLU A 44 -19.59 3.37 -25.87
N GLY A 45 -19.52 3.41 -24.54
CA GLY A 45 -20.67 3.02 -23.70
C GLY A 45 -20.96 1.52 -23.68
N THR A 46 -20.04 0.68 -24.20
CA THR A 46 -20.15 -0.79 -24.21
C THR A 46 -18.84 -1.42 -23.77
N ASN A 47 -18.84 -2.73 -23.54
CA ASN A 47 -17.61 -3.50 -23.31
C ASN A 47 -17.10 -4.16 -24.62
N MET A 48 -17.59 -3.73 -25.78
CA MET A 48 -17.16 -4.27 -27.05
C MET A 48 -15.97 -3.49 -27.58
N GLY A 49 -14.88 -4.20 -27.85
CA GLY A 49 -13.67 -3.61 -28.39
C GLY A 49 -12.73 -4.68 -28.92
N ALA A 50 -11.70 -4.26 -29.62
CA ALA A 50 -10.63 -5.11 -30.12
C ALA A 50 -9.33 -4.29 -30.14
N ALA A 51 -8.19 -4.97 -29.91
CA ALA A 51 -6.89 -4.39 -30.22
C ALA A 51 -6.55 -4.63 -31.68
N ALA A 52 -5.92 -3.65 -32.33
CA ALA A 52 -5.45 -3.77 -33.67
C ALA A 52 -4.28 -4.77 -33.76
N ALA A 53 -4.30 -5.63 -34.79
CA ALA A 53 -3.24 -6.59 -35.09
C ALA A 53 -1.96 -5.90 -35.59
N ALA A 54 -0.91 -6.67 -35.87
CA ALA A 54 0.37 -6.15 -36.35
C ALA A 54 0.27 -5.35 -37.68
N ASP A 55 -0.71 -5.65 -38.50
CA ASP A 55 -1.03 -4.92 -39.76
C ASP A 55 -2.03 -3.77 -39.56
N GLY A 56 -2.32 -3.42 -38.30
CA GLY A 56 -3.31 -2.40 -37.94
C GLY A 56 -4.77 -2.83 -38.05
N SER A 57 -5.05 -4.04 -38.53
CA SER A 57 -6.43 -4.52 -38.69
C SER A 57 -7.09 -4.85 -37.33
N TYR A 58 -8.39 -4.59 -37.22
CA TYR A 58 -9.19 -4.96 -36.05
C TYR A 58 -10.55 -5.51 -36.43
N SER A 59 -11.18 -6.27 -35.53
CA SER A 59 -12.51 -6.81 -35.72
C SER A 59 -13.26 -6.94 -34.40
N ILE A 60 -14.35 -6.23 -34.27
CA ILE A 60 -15.26 -6.27 -33.11
C ILE A 60 -16.51 -7.03 -33.51
N GLY A 61 -16.62 -8.29 -33.08
CA GLY A 61 -17.78 -9.13 -33.37
C GLY A 61 -18.96 -8.88 -32.40
N ASN A 62 -20.11 -9.44 -32.79
CA ASN A 62 -21.33 -9.45 -31.96
C ASN A 62 -21.90 -8.05 -31.65
N VAL A 63 -21.72 -7.10 -32.57
CA VAL A 63 -22.27 -5.75 -32.42
C VAL A 63 -23.74 -5.77 -32.84
N PRO A 64 -24.71 -5.50 -31.93
CA PRO A 64 -26.11 -5.40 -32.30
C PRO A 64 -26.35 -4.30 -33.35
N ALA A 65 -27.43 -4.41 -34.13
CA ALA A 65 -27.82 -3.31 -35.00
C ALA A 65 -28.14 -2.05 -34.20
N GLY A 66 -27.64 -0.89 -34.61
CA GLY A 66 -27.80 0.38 -33.89
C GLY A 66 -26.78 1.42 -34.28
N SER A 67 -26.97 2.64 -33.81
CA SER A 67 -26.00 3.73 -33.97
C SER A 67 -25.05 3.77 -32.78
N TYR A 68 -23.75 3.80 -33.07
CA TYR A 68 -22.67 3.77 -32.08
C TYR A 68 -21.66 4.87 -32.34
N SER A 69 -21.00 5.31 -31.28
CA SER A 69 -19.71 6.00 -31.33
C SER A 69 -18.62 4.95 -31.11
N VAL A 70 -17.64 4.88 -31.97
CA VAL A 70 -16.49 3.98 -31.87
C VAL A 70 -15.24 4.83 -31.74
N SER A 71 -14.43 4.59 -30.72
CA SER A 71 -13.15 5.26 -30.49
C SER A 71 -11.99 4.32 -30.76
N ALA A 72 -10.95 4.82 -31.39
CA ALA A 72 -9.65 4.16 -31.52
C ALA A 72 -8.60 4.98 -30.79
N SER A 73 -7.81 4.33 -29.94
CA SER A 73 -6.75 4.96 -29.16
C SER A 73 -5.49 4.12 -29.18
N VAL A 74 -4.35 4.76 -29.26
CA VAL A 74 -3.03 4.13 -29.14
C VAL A 74 -2.07 5.14 -28.52
N ILE A 75 -1.14 4.68 -27.73
CA ILE A 75 -0.16 5.53 -27.05
C ILE A 75 0.62 6.35 -28.09
N GLY A 76 0.68 7.67 -27.89
CA GLY A 76 1.38 8.60 -28.80
C GLY A 76 0.49 9.21 -29.89
N TYR A 77 -0.79 8.92 -29.91
CA TYR A 77 -1.74 9.43 -30.89
C TYR A 77 -2.98 10.03 -30.23
N ALA A 78 -3.58 11.00 -30.90
CA ALA A 78 -4.88 11.53 -30.50
C ALA A 78 -5.97 10.48 -30.76
N ASP A 79 -6.92 10.38 -29.82
CA ASP A 79 -8.06 9.46 -29.94
C ASP A 79 -8.90 9.80 -31.18
N GLY A 80 -9.09 8.83 -32.05
CA GLY A 80 -10.01 8.97 -33.20
C GLY A 80 -11.41 8.50 -32.81
N VAL A 81 -12.42 9.35 -32.92
CA VAL A 81 -13.82 8.98 -32.63
C VAL A 81 -14.65 9.09 -33.89
N LYS A 82 -15.41 8.03 -34.22
CA LYS A 82 -16.30 7.98 -35.42
C LYS A 82 -17.65 7.42 -35.05
N SER A 83 -18.71 8.07 -35.51
CA SER A 83 -20.06 7.53 -35.42
C SER A 83 -20.33 6.53 -36.56
N VAL A 84 -20.98 5.42 -36.23
CA VAL A 84 -21.31 4.38 -37.18
C VAL A 84 -22.74 3.85 -36.92
N ASN A 85 -23.47 3.59 -38.01
CA ASN A 85 -24.78 2.92 -37.91
C ASN A 85 -24.61 1.48 -38.39
N VAL A 86 -24.71 0.55 -37.45
CA VAL A 86 -24.53 -0.88 -37.70
C VAL A 86 -25.87 -1.49 -38.09
N SER A 87 -26.05 -1.84 -39.32
CA SER A 87 -27.20 -2.59 -39.84
C SER A 87 -26.79 -3.91 -40.49
N GLY A 88 -25.49 -4.22 -40.52
CA GLY A 88 -24.81 -5.37 -41.09
C GLY A 88 -23.33 -5.29 -40.75
N ASN A 89 -22.52 -6.20 -41.32
CA ASN A 89 -21.07 -6.08 -41.18
C ASN A 89 -20.60 -4.75 -41.74
N THR A 90 -19.88 -3.98 -40.91
CA THR A 90 -19.52 -2.60 -41.23
C THR A 90 -18.00 -2.41 -41.15
N THR A 91 -17.42 -1.74 -42.14
CA THR A 91 -16.01 -1.40 -42.14
C THR A 91 -15.84 0.04 -41.63
N LEU A 92 -14.94 0.25 -40.62
CA LEU A 92 -14.66 1.53 -40.02
C LEU A 92 -13.15 1.68 -39.84
N ASN A 93 -12.48 2.47 -40.67
CA ASN A 93 -11.03 2.69 -40.56
C ASN A 93 -10.76 3.94 -39.74
N PHE A 94 -9.68 3.92 -38.97
CA PHE A 94 -9.16 5.06 -38.21
C PHE A 94 -7.78 5.46 -38.77
N SER A 95 -7.60 6.76 -38.89
CA SER A 95 -6.32 7.39 -39.18
C SER A 95 -6.06 8.34 -38.03
N LEU A 96 -5.08 8.03 -37.17
CA LEU A 96 -4.81 8.76 -35.96
C LEU A 96 -3.66 9.73 -36.16
N GLU A 97 -3.80 10.94 -35.68
CA GLU A 97 -2.75 11.96 -35.68
C GLU A 97 -1.85 11.79 -34.44
N VAL A 98 -0.53 11.98 -34.62
CA VAL A 98 0.41 11.97 -33.52
C VAL A 98 0.04 13.08 -32.53
N SER A 99 -0.16 12.74 -31.28
CA SER A 99 -0.47 13.71 -30.22
C SER A 99 0.81 14.12 -29.49
N ALA A 100 1.23 15.36 -29.72
CA ALA A 100 2.38 15.93 -28.99
C ALA A 100 2.15 16.00 -27.48
N LEU A 101 0.90 16.07 -27.04
CA LEU A 101 0.53 16.07 -25.63
C LEU A 101 0.69 14.69 -24.99
N GLU A 102 0.34 13.63 -25.70
CA GLU A 102 0.51 12.24 -25.22
C GLU A 102 1.97 11.82 -25.19
N LEU A 103 2.78 12.20 -26.16
CA LEU A 103 4.23 11.97 -26.16
C LEU A 103 4.92 12.59 -24.94
N SER A 104 4.50 13.80 -24.51
CA SER A 104 5.06 14.44 -23.31
C SER A 104 4.52 13.86 -22.00
N ALA A 105 3.30 13.32 -21.97
CA ALA A 105 2.80 12.54 -20.83
C ALA A 105 3.58 11.24 -20.65
N LEU A 106 3.94 10.58 -21.74
CA LEU A 106 4.81 9.40 -21.75
C LEU A 106 6.21 9.67 -21.17
N GLU A 107 6.74 10.89 -21.31
CA GLU A 107 8.05 11.23 -20.76
C GLU A 107 8.06 11.33 -19.23
N VAL A 108 6.98 11.82 -18.62
CA VAL A 108 6.81 11.75 -17.16
C VAL A 108 6.65 10.32 -16.69
N LEU A 109 5.96 9.54 -17.48
CA LEU A 109 5.75 8.11 -17.31
C LEU A 109 6.99 7.28 -17.67
N ALA A 110 8.11 7.90 -18.07
CA ALA A 110 9.35 7.22 -18.49
C ALA A 110 9.97 6.29 -17.43
N SER A 111 9.46 6.32 -16.20
CA SER A 111 9.72 5.27 -15.20
C SER A 111 8.80 4.05 -15.35
N ARG A 112 7.86 4.04 -16.29
CA ARG A 112 7.02 2.87 -16.58
C ARG A 112 7.73 1.91 -17.52
N ALA A 113 7.58 0.63 -17.21
CA ALA A 113 8.00 -0.44 -18.10
C ALA A 113 6.99 -0.63 -19.23
N ASP A 114 7.48 -0.93 -20.39
CA ASP A 114 6.73 -1.38 -21.58
C ASP A 114 7.17 -2.80 -21.99
N GLU A 115 6.66 -3.30 -23.12
CA GLU A 115 6.96 -4.65 -23.60
C GLU A 115 8.43 -4.85 -23.99
N ARG A 116 9.19 -3.79 -24.27
CA ARG A 116 10.62 -3.83 -24.60
C ARG A 116 11.50 -3.66 -23.36
N THR A 117 10.94 -3.19 -22.26
CA THR A 117 11.68 -2.98 -21.01
C THR A 117 11.96 -4.35 -20.37
N PRO A 118 13.22 -4.70 -20.09
CA PRO A 118 13.58 -6.02 -19.58
C PRO A 118 13.33 -6.15 -18.07
N VAL A 119 12.07 -5.99 -17.63
CA VAL A 119 11.62 -6.11 -16.23
C VAL A 119 10.26 -6.79 -16.15
N ALA A 120 9.99 -7.46 -15.03
CA ALA A 120 8.68 -8.00 -14.74
C ALA A 120 7.73 -6.88 -14.26
N TYR A 121 6.60 -6.70 -14.93
CA TYR A 121 5.62 -5.68 -14.54
C TYR A 121 4.17 -6.10 -14.81
N THR A 122 3.25 -5.52 -14.04
CA THR A 122 1.80 -5.65 -14.20
C THR A 122 1.17 -4.26 -14.20
N ASN A 123 0.30 -3.99 -15.17
CA ASN A 123 -0.50 -2.77 -15.24
C ASN A 123 -1.91 -3.04 -14.70
N ILE A 124 -2.41 -2.14 -13.87
CA ILE A 124 -3.79 -2.11 -13.40
C ILE A 124 -4.45 -0.84 -13.95
N SER A 125 -5.43 -1.02 -14.79
CA SER A 125 -6.19 0.09 -15.39
C SER A 125 -7.21 0.68 -14.42
N LYS A 126 -7.71 1.88 -14.71
CA LYS A 126 -8.82 2.51 -13.97
C LYS A 126 -10.05 1.61 -13.96
N ALA A 127 -10.38 0.99 -15.08
CA ALA A 127 -11.53 0.09 -15.18
C ALA A 127 -11.39 -1.13 -14.25
N GLU A 128 -10.20 -1.71 -14.14
CA GLU A 128 -9.92 -2.81 -13.22
C GLU A 128 -10.00 -2.37 -11.75
N MET A 129 -9.51 -1.17 -11.42
CA MET A 129 -9.64 -0.63 -10.06
C MET A 129 -11.12 -0.42 -9.69
N GLU A 130 -11.90 0.20 -10.58
CA GLU A 130 -13.34 0.41 -10.37
C GLU A 130 -14.10 -0.92 -10.25
N ALA A 131 -13.67 -1.96 -10.98
CA ALA A 131 -14.31 -3.26 -11.00
C ALA A 131 -13.99 -4.16 -9.79
N ARG A 132 -12.87 -3.95 -9.08
CA ARG A 132 -12.37 -4.92 -8.09
C ARG A 132 -12.01 -4.33 -6.73
N LEU A 133 -11.65 -3.04 -6.64
CA LEU A 133 -11.14 -2.47 -5.38
C LEU A 133 -12.25 -2.36 -4.32
N GLY A 134 -13.43 -1.87 -4.68
CA GLY A 134 -14.57 -1.68 -3.76
C GLY A 134 -14.20 -0.81 -2.56
N SER A 135 -14.49 -1.31 -1.37
CA SER A 135 -14.21 -0.64 -0.09
C SER A 135 -12.78 -0.84 0.45
N GLN A 136 -11.94 -1.60 -0.26
CA GLN A 136 -10.59 -1.96 0.20
C GLN A 136 -9.57 -0.85 -0.05
N ASP A 137 -8.46 -0.90 0.67
CA ASP A 137 -7.31 -0.02 0.48
C ASP A 137 -6.59 -0.31 -0.85
N ILE A 138 -5.93 0.70 -1.41
CA ILE A 138 -5.30 0.63 -2.75
C ILE A 138 -4.39 -0.61 -2.94
N PRO A 139 -3.52 -1.02 -2.00
CA PRO A 139 -2.66 -2.19 -2.22
C PRO A 139 -3.40 -3.49 -2.50
N MET A 140 -4.64 -3.64 -2.00
CA MET A 140 -5.41 -4.87 -2.11
C MET A 140 -5.74 -5.24 -3.55
N ILE A 141 -5.76 -4.26 -4.49
CA ILE A 141 -5.98 -4.52 -5.91
C ILE A 141 -4.86 -5.36 -6.53
N LEU A 142 -3.65 -5.28 -5.94
CA LEU A 142 -2.46 -5.97 -6.44
C LEU A 142 -2.39 -7.45 -6.03
N ASN A 143 -3.30 -7.95 -5.20
CA ASN A 143 -3.38 -9.38 -4.85
C ASN A 143 -3.74 -10.30 -6.05
N THR A 144 -3.92 -9.74 -7.23
CA THR A 144 -4.01 -10.49 -8.49
C THR A 144 -2.71 -10.49 -9.28
N THR A 145 -1.64 -9.90 -8.73
CA THR A 145 -0.30 -9.83 -9.33
C THR A 145 0.59 -10.91 -8.71
N PRO A 146 1.36 -11.69 -9.49
CA PRO A 146 2.23 -12.72 -8.95
C PRO A 146 3.25 -12.14 -7.95
N SER A 147 3.56 -12.89 -6.90
CA SER A 147 4.49 -12.50 -5.84
C SER A 147 4.21 -11.13 -5.20
N VAL A 148 2.94 -10.71 -5.19
CA VAL A 148 2.47 -9.54 -4.44
C VAL A 148 1.42 -10.01 -3.44
N TYR A 149 1.59 -9.63 -2.20
CA TYR A 149 0.67 -9.95 -1.11
C TYR A 149 0.38 -8.71 -0.30
N ALA A 150 -0.86 -8.27 -0.35
CA ALA A 150 -1.37 -7.17 0.46
C ALA A 150 -2.36 -7.70 1.49
N THR A 151 -2.25 -7.24 2.73
CA THR A 151 -3.15 -7.56 3.84
C THR A 151 -3.79 -6.31 4.39
N GLN A 152 -4.94 -6.47 5.05
CA GLN A 152 -5.59 -5.40 5.80
C GLN A 152 -5.15 -5.37 7.27
N GLN A 153 -4.15 -6.17 7.64
CA GLN A 153 -3.65 -6.31 9.01
C GLN A 153 -4.82 -6.56 10.00
N GLY A 154 -4.94 -5.77 11.06
CA GLY A 154 -6.03 -5.86 12.01
C GLY A 154 -7.39 -5.35 11.50
N GLY A 155 -7.51 -4.96 10.22
CA GLY A 155 -8.78 -4.58 9.59
C GLY A 155 -9.16 -3.11 9.69
N GLY A 156 -8.28 -2.24 10.22
CA GLY A 156 -8.47 -0.78 10.22
C GLY A 156 -8.37 -0.21 8.80
N ALA A 157 -9.13 0.85 8.53
CA ALA A 157 -9.10 1.52 7.25
C ALA A 157 -7.75 2.23 7.02
N GLY A 158 -7.07 1.91 5.91
CA GLY A 158 -5.75 2.44 5.61
C GLY A 158 -4.59 1.77 6.35
N ASP A 159 -4.85 0.71 7.11
CA ASP A 159 -3.83 -0.08 7.80
C ASP A 159 -3.21 -1.18 6.89
N ALA A 160 -3.57 -1.20 5.61
CA ALA A 160 -3.03 -2.18 4.66
C ALA A 160 -1.50 -2.17 4.60
N ARG A 161 -0.94 -3.34 4.31
CA ARG A 161 0.49 -3.54 4.01
C ARG A 161 0.65 -4.26 2.69
N ILE A 162 1.78 -4.06 2.04
CA ILE A 162 2.15 -4.74 0.81
C ILE A 162 3.53 -5.35 0.94
N ASN A 163 3.64 -6.61 0.57
CA ASN A 163 4.88 -7.34 0.42
C ASN A 163 5.03 -7.80 -1.03
N VAL A 164 6.25 -7.77 -1.55
CA VAL A 164 6.58 -8.16 -2.92
C VAL A 164 7.80 -9.04 -2.90
N ARG A 165 7.69 -10.30 -3.37
CA ARG A 165 8.78 -11.29 -3.37
C ARG A 165 9.43 -11.50 -1.99
N GLY A 166 8.63 -11.41 -0.92
CA GLY A 166 9.13 -11.49 0.46
C GLY A 166 9.77 -10.20 1.00
N PHE A 167 9.85 -9.15 0.19
CA PHE A 167 10.28 -7.82 0.65
C PHE A 167 9.09 -7.04 1.17
N ASN A 168 9.20 -6.50 2.38
CA ASN A 168 8.18 -5.63 2.94
C ASN A 168 8.14 -4.26 2.25
N GLN A 169 7.10 -3.48 2.48
CA GLN A 169 6.86 -2.19 1.79
C GLN A 169 7.96 -1.13 1.99
N ARG A 170 8.87 -1.24 2.98
CA ARG A 170 10.05 -0.36 3.10
C ARG A 170 11.04 -0.54 1.95
N ASN A 171 10.96 -1.67 1.26
CA ASN A 171 11.82 -2.04 0.14
C ASN A 171 11.08 -2.01 -1.21
N VAL A 172 9.85 -1.49 -1.21
CA VAL A 172 9.03 -1.24 -2.40
C VAL A 172 8.87 0.27 -2.55
N ALA A 173 9.38 0.84 -3.64
CA ALA A 173 9.18 2.26 -3.90
C ALA A 173 7.73 2.51 -4.30
N VAL A 174 7.04 3.39 -3.59
CA VAL A 174 5.69 3.85 -3.94
C VAL A 174 5.79 5.27 -4.46
N MET A 175 5.28 5.49 -5.67
CA MET A 175 5.35 6.78 -6.34
C MET A 175 3.95 7.24 -6.75
N ILE A 176 3.67 8.52 -6.54
CA ILE A 176 2.46 9.18 -7.05
C ILE A 176 2.90 10.29 -8.01
N ASN A 177 2.52 10.20 -9.27
CA ASN A 177 2.89 11.14 -10.33
C ASN A 177 4.41 11.40 -10.42
N GLY A 178 5.22 10.36 -10.17
CA GLY A 178 6.68 10.42 -10.19
C GLY A 178 7.33 10.90 -8.88
N VAL A 179 6.55 11.27 -7.86
CA VAL A 179 7.05 11.68 -6.55
C VAL A 179 7.09 10.49 -5.59
N PRO A 180 8.25 10.12 -5.02
CA PRO A 180 8.38 9.07 -4.02
C PRO A 180 7.61 9.39 -2.74
N GLN A 181 6.89 8.41 -2.21
CA GLN A 181 6.03 8.55 -1.02
C GLN A 181 6.54 7.83 0.22
N ASN A 182 7.55 6.97 0.07
CA ASN A 182 8.18 6.33 1.22
C ASN A 182 8.75 7.38 2.16
N ASP A 183 8.49 7.21 3.45
CA ASP A 183 8.98 8.10 4.49
C ASP A 183 10.51 8.18 4.49
N MET A 184 11.08 9.38 4.64
CA MET A 184 12.53 9.59 4.49
C MET A 184 13.33 9.10 5.70
N GLU A 185 12.73 8.97 6.89
CA GLU A 185 13.39 8.45 8.09
C GLU A 185 13.42 6.93 8.11
N ASN A 186 12.26 6.29 7.82
CA ASN A 186 12.05 4.87 8.09
C ASN A 186 11.64 4.04 6.87
N GLY A 187 11.41 4.66 5.70
CA GLY A 187 11.04 4.01 4.46
C GLY A 187 9.60 3.48 4.38
N TRP A 188 8.77 3.71 5.40
CA TRP A 188 7.40 3.18 5.47
C TRP A 188 6.42 3.96 4.59
N VAL A 189 5.34 3.33 4.17
CA VAL A 189 4.18 3.96 3.52
C VAL A 189 2.94 3.68 4.35
N TYR A 190 2.26 4.74 4.78
CA TYR A 190 1.00 4.66 5.52
C TYR A 190 -0.16 4.87 4.54
N TRP A 191 -0.91 3.81 4.23
CA TRP A 191 -1.94 3.85 3.19
C TRP A 191 -3.15 4.70 3.57
N SER A 192 -3.39 4.90 4.87
CA SER A 192 -4.40 5.86 5.36
C SER A 192 -4.17 7.29 4.86
N ASN A 193 -2.93 7.67 4.57
CA ASN A 193 -2.58 8.99 4.00
C ASN A 193 -3.03 9.15 2.54
N TRP A 194 -3.39 8.07 1.87
CA TRP A 194 -3.78 8.00 0.46
C TRP A 194 -5.17 7.41 0.26
N ASP A 195 -5.96 7.31 1.33
CA ASP A 195 -7.34 6.83 1.26
C ASP A 195 -8.18 7.72 0.33
N GLY A 196 -8.90 7.11 -0.61
CA GLY A 196 -9.67 7.82 -1.62
C GLY A 196 -8.88 8.27 -2.87
N VAL A 197 -7.54 8.25 -2.86
CA VAL A 197 -6.71 8.59 -4.04
C VAL A 197 -7.00 7.64 -5.22
N GLY A 198 -7.37 6.39 -4.95
CA GLY A 198 -7.76 5.42 -5.98
C GLY A 198 -8.90 5.90 -6.90
N ASP A 199 -9.81 6.76 -6.41
CA ASP A 199 -10.90 7.32 -7.23
C ASP A 199 -10.41 8.35 -8.28
N ALA A 200 -9.26 8.99 -8.03
CA ALA A 200 -8.59 9.91 -8.96
C ALA A 200 -7.55 9.23 -9.85
N THR A 201 -7.15 8.01 -9.51
CA THR A 201 -6.07 7.28 -10.19
C THR A 201 -6.50 6.86 -11.60
N SER A 202 -5.65 7.11 -12.58
CA SER A 202 -5.82 6.68 -13.97
C SER A 202 -5.27 5.28 -14.21
N SER A 203 -4.14 4.95 -13.59
CA SER A 203 -3.54 3.61 -13.66
C SER A 203 -2.52 3.39 -12.54
N ILE A 204 -2.29 2.11 -12.23
CA ILE A 204 -1.19 1.66 -11.37
C ILE A 204 -0.32 0.72 -12.18
N GLN A 205 1.00 0.90 -12.11
CA GLN A 205 1.95 -0.10 -12.60
C GLN A 205 2.76 -0.64 -11.42
N MET A 206 2.75 -1.94 -11.27
CA MET A 206 3.62 -2.66 -10.34
C MET A 206 4.77 -3.29 -11.11
N GLN A 207 5.99 -2.79 -10.93
CA GLN A 207 7.22 -3.41 -11.39
C GLN A 207 7.78 -4.22 -10.24
N ARG A 208 8.12 -5.49 -10.47
CA ARG A 208 8.64 -6.40 -9.44
C ARG A 208 10.15 -6.51 -9.57
N GLY A 209 10.86 -6.59 -8.43
CA GLY A 209 12.31 -6.73 -8.38
C GLY A 209 13.07 -5.48 -8.81
N LEU A 210 14.11 -5.66 -9.62
CA LEU A 210 14.94 -4.58 -10.16
C LEU A 210 14.15 -3.73 -11.15
N SER A 211 13.41 -2.77 -10.64
CA SER A 211 12.58 -1.92 -11.49
C SER A 211 13.42 -1.11 -12.50
N ALA A 212 12.79 -0.79 -13.64
CA ALA A 212 13.36 0.13 -14.64
C ALA A 212 13.30 1.59 -14.20
N VAL A 213 12.88 1.87 -12.97
CA VAL A 213 12.81 3.24 -12.44
C VAL A 213 14.21 3.80 -12.37
N ASN A 214 14.41 4.84 -13.14
CA ASN A 214 15.63 5.61 -13.25
C ASN A 214 15.60 6.78 -12.25
N LEU A 215 15.66 6.43 -10.97
CA LEU A 215 15.89 7.35 -9.86
C LEU A 215 17.02 6.80 -9.01
N ALA A 216 17.67 7.68 -8.28
CA ALA A 216 18.69 7.26 -7.31
C ALA A 216 18.09 6.53 -6.10
N THR A 217 16.76 6.53 -5.94
CA THR A 217 16.08 5.84 -4.83
C THR A 217 16.16 4.32 -4.99
N PRO A 218 16.74 3.61 -4.03
CA PRO A 218 16.80 2.15 -4.07
C PRO A 218 15.40 1.53 -4.03
N SER A 219 15.12 0.63 -4.95
CA SER A 219 13.91 -0.17 -4.98
C SER A 219 14.25 -1.60 -5.39
N ILE A 220 14.09 -2.53 -4.48
CA ILE A 220 14.56 -3.91 -4.63
C ILE A 220 13.39 -4.89 -4.73
N GLY A 221 12.38 -4.74 -3.88
CA GLY A 221 11.15 -5.52 -3.93
C GLY A 221 10.33 -5.19 -5.17
N GLY A 222 10.41 -3.94 -5.63
CA GLY A 222 9.68 -3.44 -6.79
C GLY A 222 9.30 -1.97 -6.67
N THR A 223 8.60 -1.48 -7.67
CA THR A 223 8.06 -0.11 -7.69
C THR A 223 6.59 -0.12 -8.02
N MET A 224 5.78 0.50 -7.17
CA MET A 224 4.38 0.79 -7.41
C MET A 224 4.24 2.24 -7.87
N ASN A 225 3.86 2.44 -9.10
CA ASN A 225 3.70 3.76 -9.71
C ASN A 225 2.22 4.08 -9.95
N ILE A 226 1.68 5.00 -9.16
CA ILE A 226 0.29 5.48 -9.21
C ILE A 226 0.26 6.75 -10.04
N ILE A 227 -0.60 6.78 -11.05
CA ILE A 227 -0.69 7.89 -11.99
C ILE A 227 -2.09 8.46 -12.00
N THR A 228 -2.16 9.78 -11.94
CA THR A 228 -3.36 10.56 -12.19
C THR A 228 -3.09 11.46 -13.40
N ASP A 229 -3.92 11.43 -14.43
CA ASP A 229 -3.71 12.22 -15.64
C ASP A 229 -5.00 12.96 -16.02
N PRO A 230 -5.06 14.29 -15.87
CA PRO A 230 -6.22 15.07 -16.25
C PRO A 230 -6.44 15.13 -17.76
N THR A 231 -5.40 14.90 -18.58
CA THR A 231 -5.49 14.96 -20.04
C THR A 231 -6.11 13.70 -20.65
N ALA A 232 -5.98 12.56 -19.97
CA ALA A 232 -6.57 11.28 -20.37
C ALA A 232 -8.07 11.19 -20.10
N LEU A 233 -8.66 12.18 -19.44
CA LEU A 233 -10.07 12.18 -19.04
C LEU A 233 -10.93 12.96 -20.02
N LYS A 234 -12.05 12.38 -20.45
CA LYS A 234 -13.03 13.09 -21.28
C LYS A 234 -13.79 14.13 -20.44
N ARG A 235 -14.31 15.17 -21.12
CA ARG A 235 -15.19 16.15 -20.47
C ARG A 235 -16.40 15.46 -19.86
N GLY A 236 -16.69 15.78 -18.60
CA GLY A 236 -17.82 15.22 -17.89
C GLY A 236 -17.61 15.20 -16.38
N GLY A 237 -18.49 14.49 -15.71
CA GLY A 237 -18.42 14.28 -14.27
C GLY A 237 -18.89 12.89 -13.87
N LYS A 238 -18.55 12.53 -12.65
CA LYS A 238 -19.00 11.29 -12.00
C LYS A 238 -19.44 11.59 -10.58
N PHE A 239 -20.61 11.15 -10.23
CA PHE A 239 -21.07 11.07 -8.84
C PHE A 239 -21.26 9.60 -8.49
N LYS A 240 -20.63 9.10 -7.42
CA LYS A 240 -20.70 7.72 -6.98
C LYS A 240 -21.06 7.67 -5.51
N GLN A 241 -22.07 6.88 -5.17
CA GLN A 241 -22.49 6.58 -3.81
C GLN A 241 -22.34 5.10 -3.55
N GLU A 242 -21.62 4.76 -2.47
CA GLU A 242 -21.30 3.38 -2.07
C GLU A 242 -21.75 3.15 -0.62
N PHE A 243 -22.18 1.93 -0.35
CA PHE A 243 -22.51 1.44 1.00
C PHE A 243 -22.02 -0.01 1.13
N GLY A 244 -21.79 -0.46 2.36
CA GLY A 244 -21.27 -1.81 2.56
C GLY A 244 -21.27 -2.26 4.01
N ALA A 245 -20.61 -3.39 4.24
CA ALA A 245 -20.44 -3.97 5.57
C ALA A 245 -19.72 -3.01 6.54
N GLY A 246 -19.99 -3.14 7.86
CA GLY A 246 -19.41 -2.27 8.87
C GLY A 246 -19.85 -0.81 8.78
N GLY A 247 -21.10 -0.55 8.35
CA GLY A 247 -21.61 0.82 8.21
C GLY A 247 -20.90 1.65 7.14
N PHE A 248 -20.16 1.01 6.22
CA PHE A 248 -19.40 1.69 5.19
C PHE A 248 -20.28 2.56 4.32
N LEU A 249 -19.92 3.83 4.21
CA LEU A 249 -20.55 4.81 3.35
C LEU A 249 -19.47 5.66 2.67
N LYS A 250 -19.48 5.71 1.33
CA LYS A 250 -18.51 6.49 0.55
C LYS A 250 -19.23 7.26 -0.55
N THR A 251 -18.98 8.57 -0.58
CA THR A 251 -19.47 9.47 -1.62
C THR A 251 -18.27 10.00 -2.39
N THR A 252 -18.28 9.87 -3.70
CA THR A 252 -17.26 10.41 -4.60
C THR A 252 -17.90 11.35 -5.61
N ALA A 253 -17.36 12.55 -5.75
CA ALA A 253 -17.68 13.47 -6.83
C ALA A 253 -16.41 13.79 -7.62
N ASN A 254 -16.48 13.67 -8.95
CA ASN A 254 -15.38 13.97 -9.87
C ASN A 254 -15.88 14.83 -11.01
N LEU A 255 -15.08 15.82 -11.40
CA LEU A 255 -15.33 16.72 -12.53
C LEU A 255 -14.09 16.83 -13.39
N ASN A 256 -14.27 16.75 -14.72
CA ASN A 256 -13.20 16.83 -15.71
C ASN A 256 -13.60 17.76 -16.84
N THR A 257 -12.70 18.59 -17.28
CA THR A 257 -12.96 19.48 -18.43
C THR A 257 -12.77 18.77 -19.77
N GLY A 258 -12.05 17.63 -19.77
CA GLY A 258 -11.43 17.14 -20.99
C GLY A 258 -10.35 18.09 -21.50
N LEU A 259 -9.81 17.82 -22.64
CA LEU A 259 -8.82 18.70 -23.29
C LEU A 259 -9.53 19.91 -23.91
N ILE A 260 -9.16 21.12 -23.48
CA ILE A 260 -9.70 22.40 -23.94
C ILE A 260 -8.70 22.99 -24.92
N ASN A 261 -9.15 23.21 -26.16
CA ASN A 261 -8.36 23.79 -27.24
C ASN A 261 -6.99 23.09 -27.44
N ASP A 262 -6.93 21.78 -27.18
CA ASP A 262 -5.73 20.93 -27.25
C ASP A 262 -4.54 21.43 -26.38
N LYS A 263 -4.82 22.28 -25.38
CA LYS A 263 -3.78 22.95 -24.57
C LYS A 263 -3.92 22.74 -23.08
N MET A 264 -5.13 22.62 -22.56
CA MET A 264 -5.34 22.55 -21.12
C MET A 264 -6.39 21.54 -20.73
N ALA A 265 -6.18 20.92 -19.59
CA ALA A 265 -7.15 20.02 -18.96
C ALA A 265 -7.15 20.23 -17.44
N PHE A 266 -8.31 20.10 -16.83
CA PHE A 266 -8.49 20.16 -15.39
C PHE A 266 -9.31 18.97 -14.91
N SER A 267 -8.94 18.43 -13.76
CA SER A 267 -9.69 17.38 -13.08
C SER A 267 -9.72 17.66 -11.59
N ALA A 268 -10.87 17.43 -10.97
CA ALA A 268 -11.02 17.53 -9.52
C ALA A 268 -11.84 16.35 -9.00
N THR A 269 -11.41 15.78 -7.88
CA THR A 269 -12.14 14.71 -7.18
C THR A 269 -12.21 15.03 -5.71
N ILE A 270 -13.39 14.83 -5.10
CA ILE A 270 -13.58 14.87 -3.66
C ILE A 270 -14.27 13.59 -3.21
N VAL A 271 -13.81 13.06 -2.09
CA VAL A 271 -14.32 11.82 -1.50
C VAL A 271 -14.65 12.05 -0.03
N ARG A 272 -15.79 11.55 0.41
CA ARG A 272 -16.16 11.42 1.83
C ARG A 272 -16.35 9.95 2.15
N LYS A 273 -15.66 9.44 3.18
CA LYS A 273 -15.72 8.04 3.62
C LYS A 273 -15.98 7.98 5.12
N THR A 274 -16.96 7.18 5.52
CA THR A 274 -17.27 6.87 6.92
C THR A 274 -17.63 5.41 7.08
N GLY A 275 -17.52 4.87 8.28
CA GLY A 275 -17.96 3.51 8.62
C GLY A 275 -17.59 3.16 10.05
N ASP A 276 -18.31 2.19 10.64
CA ASP A 276 -18.04 1.68 11.98
C ASP A 276 -16.87 0.66 11.99
N GLY A 277 -16.56 0.11 10.79
CA GLY A 277 -15.59 -0.97 10.62
C GLY A 277 -16.21 -2.35 10.79
N ILE A 278 -15.57 -3.36 10.21
CA ILE A 278 -15.99 -4.77 10.35
C ILE A 278 -15.39 -5.37 11.63
N ILE A 279 -14.15 -5.06 11.92
CA ILE A 279 -13.51 -5.41 13.19
C ILE A 279 -13.93 -4.41 14.25
N ASP A 280 -14.10 -4.85 15.50
CA ASP A 280 -14.62 -4.03 16.59
C ASP A 280 -13.84 -2.72 16.73
N ALA A 281 -14.56 -1.60 16.80
CA ALA A 281 -14.03 -0.24 16.97
C ALA A 281 -12.97 0.20 15.96
N THR A 282 -12.95 -0.38 14.75
CA THR A 282 -12.12 0.08 13.62
C THR A 282 -12.86 1.08 12.71
N TRP A 283 -13.59 1.99 13.34
CA TRP A 283 -14.32 3.05 12.66
C TRP A 283 -13.42 3.92 11.78
N THR A 284 -13.98 4.57 10.76
CA THR A 284 -13.28 5.50 9.88
C THR A 284 -14.08 6.78 9.66
N ASP A 285 -13.37 7.89 9.58
CA ASP A 285 -13.88 9.23 9.29
C ASP A 285 -12.84 9.97 8.44
N ALA A 286 -13.05 9.96 7.11
CA ALA A 286 -12.04 10.41 6.16
C ALA A 286 -12.63 11.28 5.06
N TRP A 287 -11.81 12.24 4.61
CA TRP A 287 -11.96 12.95 3.36
C TRP A 287 -10.79 12.64 2.45
N ALA A 288 -10.98 12.76 1.14
CA ALA A 288 -9.88 12.84 0.20
C ALA A 288 -10.18 13.89 -0.86
N TYR A 289 -9.13 14.51 -1.36
CA TYR A 289 -9.23 15.48 -2.44
C TYR A 289 -8.09 15.27 -3.44
N TYR A 290 -8.41 15.55 -4.68
CA TYR A 290 -7.47 15.59 -5.79
C TYR A 290 -7.80 16.79 -6.68
N PHE A 291 -6.78 17.48 -7.10
CA PHE A 291 -6.84 18.47 -8.16
C PHE A 291 -5.67 18.23 -9.11
N GLY A 292 -5.95 18.16 -10.41
CA GLY A 292 -4.97 18.04 -11.46
C GLY A 292 -5.23 19.07 -12.56
N ALA A 293 -4.18 19.75 -13.01
CA ALA A 293 -4.23 20.69 -14.09
C ALA A 293 -3.05 20.45 -15.05
N SER A 294 -3.29 20.48 -16.33
CA SER A 294 -2.25 20.45 -17.37
C SER A 294 -2.41 21.64 -18.28
N TYR A 295 -1.32 22.31 -18.62
CA TYR A 295 -1.31 23.45 -19.53
C TYR A 295 -0.08 23.44 -20.44
N ALA A 296 -0.31 23.24 -21.73
CA ALA A 296 0.69 23.41 -22.77
C ALA A 296 0.76 24.90 -23.18
N VAL A 297 1.75 25.61 -22.62
CA VAL A 297 2.01 27.02 -22.94
C VAL A 297 2.40 27.18 -24.41
N SER A 298 3.13 26.19 -24.93
CA SER A 298 3.52 26.05 -26.34
C SER A 298 3.73 24.58 -26.64
N ASP A 299 3.96 24.22 -27.91
CA ASP A 299 4.29 22.86 -28.33
C ASP A 299 5.58 22.31 -27.68
N LYS A 300 6.42 23.18 -27.12
CA LYS A 300 7.68 22.84 -26.46
C LYS A 300 7.61 22.88 -24.93
N ASN A 301 6.59 23.53 -24.35
CA ASN A 301 6.51 23.77 -22.91
C ASN A 301 5.14 23.36 -22.38
N ARG A 302 5.13 22.43 -21.43
CA ARG A 302 3.93 21.99 -20.72
C ARG A 302 4.20 21.98 -19.21
N PHE A 303 3.23 22.45 -18.46
CA PHE A 303 3.20 22.39 -17.00
C PHE A 303 2.02 21.55 -16.54
N GLU A 304 2.25 20.77 -15.46
CA GLU A 304 1.20 20.05 -14.76
C GLU A 304 1.29 20.32 -13.28
N LEU A 305 0.15 20.69 -12.69
CA LEU A 305 0.02 20.93 -11.25
C LEU A 305 -0.90 19.85 -10.67
N TYR A 306 -0.45 19.23 -9.58
CA TYR A 306 -1.22 18.26 -8.82
C TYR A 306 -1.28 18.66 -7.37
N ALA A 307 -2.44 18.49 -6.74
CA ALA A 307 -2.64 18.61 -5.30
C ALA A 307 -3.49 17.45 -4.83
N ILE A 308 -2.97 16.67 -3.89
CA ILE A 308 -3.56 15.42 -3.40
C ILE A 308 -3.49 15.41 -1.87
N GLY A 309 -4.53 14.92 -1.19
CA GLY A 309 -4.49 14.69 0.24
C GLY A 309 -5.70 13.91 0.73
N ALA A 310 -5.52 13.27 1.89
CA ALA A 310 -6.53 12.44 2.53
C ALA A 310 -6.54 12.65 4.05
N PRO A 311 -7.13 13.77 4.56
CA PRO A 311 -7.30 13.95 5.99
C PRO A 311 -8.25 12.88 6.54
N GLN A 312 -7.78 12.13 7.55
CA GLN A 312 -8.51 10.98 8.08
C GLN A 312 -8.30 10.80 9.58
N ARG A 313 -9.27 10.12 10.22
CA ARG A 313 -9.19 9.52 11.54
C ARG A 313 -9.79 8.13 11.49
N HIS A 314 -9.20 7.18 12.20
CA HIS A 314 -9.75 5.84 12.31
C HIS A 314 -9.30 5.12 13.59
N GLY A 315 -10.11 4.18 14.05
CA GLY A 315 -9.73 3.23 15.08
C GLY A 315 -8.88 2.10 14.50
N GLN A 316 -7.89 1.62 15.28
CA GLN A 316 -6.95 0.60 14.83
C GLN A 316 -7.06 -0.68 15.66
N ASN A 317 -6.67 -1.80 15.05
CA ASN A 317 -6.39 -3.07 15.69
C ASN A 317 -4.96 -3.48 15.38
N LEU A 318 -4.05 -3.35 16.36
CA LEU A 318 -2.59 -3.52 16.14
C LEU A 318 -2.02 -4.77 16.78
N TYR A 319 -2.82 -5.52 17.59
CA TYR A 319 -2.31 -6.66 18.33
C TYR A 319 -2.87 -7.97 17.79
N LYS A 320 -1.99 -8.81 17.28
CA LYS A 320 -2.28 -10.21 16.99
C LYS A 320 -2.60 -10.95 18.27
N GLN A 321 -3.37 -12.01 18.19
CA GLN A 321 -3.75 -12.86 19.32
C GLN A 321 -3.62 -14.33 18.97
N ASN A 322 -3.58 -15.19 19.99
CA ASN A 322 -3.73 -16.62 19.78
C ASN A 322 -5.04 -16.90 19.04
N MET A 323 -5.03 -17.84 18.11
CA MET A 323 -6.17 -18.11 17.24
C MET A 323 -7.44 -18.47 18.02
N ALA A 324 -7.34 -19.18 19.12
CA ALA A 324 -8.49 -19.55 19.97
C ALA A 324 -9.19 -18.34 20.63
N SER A 325 -8.58 -17.15 20.60
CA SER A 325 -9.16 -15.92 21.16
C SER A 325 -10.32 -15.35 20.35
N TYR A 326 -10.44 -15.73 19.07
CA TYR A 326 -11.36 -15.10 18.11
C TYR A 326 -12.77 -15.73 18.05
N GLY A 327 -13.17 -16.47 19.07
CA GLY A 327 -14.53 -17.01 19.21
C GLY A 327 -14.66 -18.49 18.83
N ALA A 328 -15.91 -18.97 18.79
CA ALA A 328 -16.19 -20.41 18.68
C ALA A 328 -15.68 -21.06 17.38
N ASP A 329 -15.82 -20.35 16.25
CA ASP A 329 -15.33 -20.86 14.96
C ASP A 329 -13.81 -20.93 14.92
N ALA A 330 -13.13 -19.96 15.51
CA ALA A 330 -11.68 -19.95 15.64
C ALA A 330 -11.18 -20.99 16.64
N VAL A 331 -11.93 -21.28 17.72
CA VAL A 331 -11.65 -22.42 18.61
C VAL A 331 -11.78 -23.75 17.86
N GLN A 332 -12.79 -23.89 17.00
CA GLN A 332 -12.91 -25.10 16.17
C GLN A 332 -11.77 -25.17 15.14
N PHE A 333 -11.44 -24.05 14.49
CA PHE A 333 -10.28 -23.98 13.60
C PHE A 333 -8.97 -24.37 14.28
N ALA A 334 -8.76 -23.91 15.54
CA ALA A 334 -7.60 -24.31 16.35
C ALA A 334 -7.59 -25.82 16.66
N LYS A 335 -8.75 -26.40 17.00
CA LYS A 335 -8.87 -27.85 17.24
C LYS A 335 -8.55 -28.70 16.02
N ASP A 336 -8.80 -28.17 14.84
CA ASP A 336 -8.56 -28.87 13.57
C ASP A 336 -7.07 -28.83 13.16
N GLN A 337 -6.24 -28.00 13.84
CA GLN A 337 -4.80 -28.01 13.63
C GLN A 337 -4.17 -29.17 14.41
N SER A 338 -3.36 -29.97 13.73
CA SER A 338 -2.73 -31.16 14.33
C SER A 338 -1.65 -30.82 15.36
N ASP A 339 -1.11 -29.61 15.28
CA ASP A 339 -0.03 -29.06 16.09
C ASP A 339 -0.53 -28.03 17.13
N TYR A 340 -1.84 -27.94 17.41
CA TYR A 340 -2.40 -27.08 18.45
C TYR A 340 -2.64 -27.87 19.73
N ASP A 341 -1.99 -27.48 20.86
CA ASP A 341 -2.23 -28.11 22.16
C ASP A 341 -3.64 -27.83 22.66
N GLN A 342 -4.45 -28.88 22.80
CA GLN A 342 -5.83 -28.77 23.28
C GLN A 342 -5.91 -28.17 24.71
N GLY A 343 -4.84 -28.28 25.52
CA GLY A 343 -4.73 -27.67 26.84
C GLY A 343 -4.67 -26.15 26.79
N ALA A 344 -4.21 -25.56 25.69
CA ALA A 344 -4.13 -24.12 25.49
C ALA A 344 -5.51 -23.47 25.25
N LEU A 345 -6.49 -24.19 24.71
CA LEU A 345 -7.81 -23.65 24.32
C LEU A 345 -8.53 -22.93 25.49
N THR A 346 -8.40 -23.41 26.72
CA THR A 346 -9.07 -22.83 27.89
C THR A 346 -8.40 -21.53 28.37
N LYS A 347 -7.21 -21.20 27.86
CA LYS A 347 -6.42 -20.05 28.29
C LYS A 347 -6.77 -18.78 27.52
N PHE A 348 -7.30 -18.92 26.31
CA PHE A 348 -7.45 -17.80 25.38
C PHE A 348 -8.89 -17.43 25.08
N GLY A 349 -9.90 -18.22 25.35
CA GLY A 349 -11.26 -18.16 24.84
C GLY A 349 -12.08 -16.90 25.07
N ASN A 350 -13.21 -16.80 24.37
CA ASN A 350 -14.38 -15.91 24.48
C ASN A 350 -14.37 -14.57 23.73
N GLY A 351 -13.50 -14.35 22.77
CA GLY A 351 -13.61 -13.25 21.81
C GLY A 351 -14.69 -13.49 20.74
N SER A 352 -14.62 -12.71 19.69
CA SER A 352 -15.37 -12.89 18.46
C SER A 352 -14.41 -12.86 17.28
N ARG A 353 -14.85 -13.29 16.09
CA ARG A 353 -14.07 -13.15 14.86
C ARG A 353 -13.65 -11.70 14.57
N ASN A 354 -14.36 -10.73 15.17
CA ASN A 354 -14.09 -9.30 15.03
C ASN A 354 -13.26 -8.73 16.21
N LEU A 355 -12.61 -9.59 16.98
CA LEU A 355 -11.84 -9.20 18.17
C LEU A 355 -10.82 -8.11 17.86
N ASN A 356 -10.88 -7.05 18.68
CA ASN A 356 -9.88 -5.99 18.75
C ASN A 356 -9.57 -5.71 20.23
N GLN A 357 -8.30 -5.74 20.61
CA GLN A 357 -7.89 -5.43 21.99
C GLN A 357 -7.63 -3.94 22.25
N ASN A 358 -7.61 -3.13 21.19
CA ASN A 358 -7.24 -1.71 21.31
C ASN A 358 -8.42 -0.79 21.65
N TRP A 359 -9.49 -1.35 22.21
CA TRP A 359 -10.64 -0.58 22.67
C TRP A 359 -11.26 -1.19 23.91
N GLY A 360 -12.14 -0.44 24.56
CA GLY A 360 -12.95 -0.93 25.68
C GLY A 360 -14.18 -0.07 25.90
N LYS A 361 -15.20 -0.65 26.51
CA LYS A 361 -16.40 0.08 26.91
C LYS A 361 -16.04 1.13 27.96
N VAL A 362 -16.78 2.24 27.95
CA VAL A 362 -16.70 3.30 28.95
C VAL A 362 -18.09 3.82 29.26
N SER A 363 -18.32 4.19 30.52
CA SER A 363 -19.60 4.78 30.92
C SER A 363 -19.92 6.04 30.10
N SER A 364 -21.15 6.16 29.63
CA SER A 364 -21.64 7.34 28.93
C SER A 364 -21.65 8.61 29.80
N SER A 365 -21.58 8.46 31.16
CA SER A 365 -21.42 9.59 32.06
C SER A 365 -20.04 10.26 32.00
N TYR A 366 -19.05 9.61 31.43
CA TYR A 366 -17.73 10.21 31.22
C TYR A 366 -17.80 11.21 30.04
N THR A 367 -17.53 12.48 30.33
CA THR A 367 -17.60 13.60 29.38
C THR A 367 -16.25 14.25 29.10
N GLY A 368 -15.15 13.56 29.42
CA GLY A 368 -13.80 14.04 29.15
C GLY A 368 -13.55 14.30 27.66
N LYS A 369 -12.84 15.38 27.40
CA LYS A 369 -12.48 15.77 26.04
C LYS A 369 -11.18 15.14 25.62
N GLN A 370 -11.00 14.98 24.29
CA GLN A 370 -9.78 14.49 23.67
C GLN A 370 -9.11 15.60 22.87
N TYR A 371 -7.81 15.77 23.05
CA TYR A 371 -6.99 16.67 22.24
C TYR A 371 -6.33 15.92 21.07
N TRP A 372 -6.32 16.55 19.90
CA TRP A 372 -5.55 16.12 18.73
C TRP A 372 -5.25 17.29 17.82
N TYR A 373 -4.19 17.19 17.01
CA TYR A 373 -3.73 18.25 16.11
C TYR A 373 -3.50 17.69 14.71
N MET A 374 -4.18 18.28 13.73
CA MET A 374 -4.03 17.98 12.31
C MET A 374 -4.14 19.29 11.51
N TYR A 375 -3.03 20.04 11.39
CA TYR A 375 -2.97 21.43 10.88
C TYR A 375 -3.87 22.42 11.67
N GLY A 376 -4.21 22.10 12.86
CA GLY A 376 -5.00 22.88 13.78
C GLY A 376 -5.32 22.07 15.03
N ALA A 377 -5.28 22.73 16.18
CA ALA A 377 -5.62 22.12 17.46
C ALA A 377 -7.12 21.86 17.55
N ASN A 378 -7.48 20.67 17.99
CA ASN A 378 -8.84 20.26 18.21
C ASN A 378 -8.98 19.74 19.65
N THR A 379 -10.04 20.15 20.34
CA THR A 379 -10.46 19.57 21.61
C THR A 379 -11.92 19.16 21.44
N THR A 380 -12.16 17.87 21.29
CA THR A 380 -13.43 17.32 20.86
C THR A 380 -13.93 16.25 21.83
N ASP A 381 -15.19 15.86 21.66
CA ASP A 381 -15.66 14.62 22.25
C ASP A 381 -14.94 13.42 21.60
N ARG A 382 -14.90 12.27 22.29
CA ARG A 382 -14.48 11.01 21.69
C ARG A 382 -15.42 10.60 20.54
N TYR A 383 -14.95 9.76 19.66
CA TYR A 383 -15.74 9.33 18.49
C TYR A 383 -17.10 8.70 18.88
N ASN A 384 -17.12 7.88 19.89
CA ASN A 384 -18.35 7.24 20.39
C ASN A 384 -18.46 7.39 21.91
N SER A 385 -19.66 7.73 22.42
CA SER A 385 -19.89 7.93 23.86
C SER A 385 -19.81 6.64 24.68
N GLY A 386 -19.98 5.47 24.09
CA GLY A 386 -20.03 4.18 24.76
C GLY A 386 -18.68 3.45 24.85
N PHE A 387 -17.64 3.93 24.14
CA PHE A 387 -16.33 3.30 24.16
C PHE A 387 -15.18 4.28 23.97
N LEU A 388 -13.97 3.84 24.31
CA LEU A 388 -12.70 4.49 24.04
C LEU A 388 -11.78 3.54 23.31
N ASN A 389 -11.13 4.03 22.24
CA ASN A 389 -10.01 3.35 21.63
C ASN A 389 -8.72 3.69 22.37
N GLU A 390 -7.89 2.68 22.63
CA GLU A 390 -6.49 2.90 22.98
C GLU A 390 -5.72 3.34 21.73
N ARG A 391 -6.00 2.69 20.60
CA ARG A 391 -5.33 2.95 19.32
C ARG A 391 -6.28 3.58 18.32
N GLU A 392 -5.95 4.81 17.97
CA GLU A 392 -6.51 5.56 16.86
C GLU A 392 -5.36 6.13 16.04
N ASN A 393 -5.58 6.33 14.75
CA ASN A 393 -4.71 7.12 13.89
C ASN A 393 -5.48 8.33 13.38
N PHE A 394 -4.82 9.47 13.32
CA PHE A 394 -5.33 10.69 12.70
C PHE A 394 -4.18 11.34 11.95
N PHE A 395 -4.35 11.58 10.66
CA PHE A 395 -3.28 12.14 9.84
C PHE A 395 -3.79 12.86 8.61
N HIS A 396 -3.04 13.87 8.19
CA HIS A 396 -3.21 14.52 6.90
C HIS A 396 -1.83 14.74 6.26
N LYS A 397 -1.60 14.09 5.11
CA LYS A 397 -0.36 14.20 4.33
C LYS A 397 -0.65 14.79 2.95
N PRO A 398 -0.74 16.14 2.80
CA PRO A 398 -0.89 16.76 1.49
C PRO A 398 0.37 16.58 0.65
N LEU A 399 0.18 16.40 -0.66
CA LEU A 399 1.20 16.41 -1.69
C LEU A 399 0.82 17.44 -2.74
N VAL A 400 1.70 18.39 -3.01
CA VAL A 400 1.57 19.35 -4.12
C VAL A 400 2.83 19.25 -4.97
N ASN A 401 2.66 18.98 -6.26
CA ASN A 401 3.78 18.92 -7.19
C ASN A 401 3.50 19.65 -8.50
N LEU A 402 4.50 20.33 -8.99
CA LEU A 402 4.53 21.00 -10.28
C LEU A 402 5.53 20.26 -11.17
N ASN A 403 5.02 19.72 -12.27
CA ASN A 403 5.81 19.06 -13.31
C ASN A 403 6.00 20.05 -14.48
N HIS A 404 7.21 20.12 -15.00
CA HIS A 404 7.54 20.91 -16.19
C HIS A 404 8.18 20.01 -17.24
N PHE A 405 7.65 20.03 -18.43
CA PHE A 405 8.18 19.35 -19.61
C PHE A 405 8.63 20.37 -20.64
N TYR A 406 9.90 20.27 -21.01
CA TYR A 406 10.49 21.19 -21.96
C TYR A 406 11.22 20.44 -23.07
N THR A 407 10.70 20.55 -24.29
CA THR A 407 11.35 20.05 -25.50
C THR A 407 12.35 21.11 -25.97
N ILE A 408 13.62 20.91 -25.61
CA ILE A 408 14.73 21.83 -25.95
C ILE A 408 14.97 21.78 -27.45
N SER A 409 15.02 20.55 -28.01
CA SER A 409 15.15 20.28 -29.43
C SER A 409 14.51 18.92 -29.74
N ASP A 410 14.46 18.51 -30.99
CA ASP A 410 13.94 17.19 -31.41
C ASP A 410 14.68 16.02 -30.74
N LYS A 411 15.92 16.25 -30.28
CA LYS A 411 16.74 15.25 -29.60
C LYS A 411 16.89 15.44 -28.11
N MET A 412 16.46 16.58 -27.55
CA MET A 412 16.69 16.90 -26.14
C MET A 412 15.42 17.31 -25.45
N ARG A 413 15.10 16.66 -24.33
CA ARG A 413 13.91 16.91 -23.53
C ARG A 413 14.28 16.96 -22.05
N LEU A 414 13.83 18.00 -21.37
CA LEU A 414 13.97 18.17 -19.92
C LEU A 414 12.61 17.93 -19.25
N SER A 415 12.60 17.08 -18.25
CA SER A 415 11.43 16.85 -17.39
C SER A 415 11.83 17.13 -15.95
N SER A 416 11.12 18.02 -15.28
CA SER A 416 11.41 18.42 -13.90
C SER A 416 10.16 18.36 -13.05
N ILE A 417 10.30 17.89 -11.81
CA ILE A 417 9.25 17.85 -10.77
C ILE A 417 9.77 18.66 -9.59
N ILE A 418 9.00 19.63 -9.15
CA ILE A 418 9.21 20.32 -7.88
C ILE A 418 8.02 19.96 -6.99
N TYR A 419 8.25 19.56 -5.76
CA TYR A 419 7.16 19.17 -4.88
C TYR A 419 7.36 19.58 -3.43
N TRP A 420 6.23 19.72 -2.75
CA TRP A 420 6.10 19.78 -1.31
C TRP A 420 5.15 18.68 -0.84
N SER A 421 5.55 17.95 0.20
CA SER A 421 4.68 17.03 0.92
C SER A 421 4.68 17.42 2.39
N GLY A 422 3.54 17.84 2.89
CA GLY A 422 3.35 18.06 4.31
C GLY A 422 3.04 16.76 5.05
N GLY A 423 2.86 16.87 6.36
CA GLY A 423 2.36 15.79 7.20
C GLY A 423 2.04 16.34 8.59
N SER A 424 0.85 16.04 9.10
CA SER A 424 0.48 16.42 10.46
C SER A 424 -0.54 15.45 11.03
N GLY A 425 -0.21 14.88 12.20
CA GLY A 425 -1.08 13.96 12.90
C GLY A 425 -0.32 13.03 13.81
N GLY A 426 -0.89 11.87 14.10
CA GLY A 426 -0.27 10.90 14.99
C GLY A 426 -1.11 9.65 15.22
N GLY A 427 -0.54 8.74 15.99
CA GLY A 427 -1.20 7.57 16.55
C GLY A 427 -1.38 7.70 18.07
N THR A 428 -2.41 7.07 18.61
CA THR A 428 -2.70 7.15 20.04
C THR A 428 -2.13 5.96 20.82
N GLY A 429 -2.20 6.05 22.14
CA GLY A 429 -1.87 4.98 23.10
C GLY A 429 -2.04 5.45 24.53
N THR A 430 -1.72 4.59 25.46
CA THR A 430 -1.69 4.93 26.90
C THR A 430 -0.31 5.39 27.33
N TYR A 431 -0.27 6.09 28.48
CA TYR A 431 0.95 6.44 29.19
C TYR A 431 0.69 6.50 30.70
N GLY A 432 1.67 6.07 31.50
CA GLY A 432 1.52 5.93 32.96
C GLY A 432 0.89 4.59 33.35
N SER A 433 0.08 4.57 34.39
CA SER A 433 -0.53 3.33 34.88
C SER A 433 -1.42 2.66 33.85
N SER A 434 -1.25 1.35 33.68
CA SER A 434 -2.09 0.53 32.81
C SER A 434 -3.32 0.03 33.56
N PHE A 435 -4.49 0.15 32.94
CA PHE A 435 -5.77 -0.35 33.45
C PHE A 435 -6.27 -1.54 32.57
N ARG A 436 -5.35 -2.38 32.14
CA ARG A 436 -5.65 -3.62 31.47
C ARG A 436 -6.19 -4.65 32.44
N LYS A 437 -7.13 -5.44 31.99
CA LYS A 437 -7.66 -6.60 32.74
C LYS A 437 -7.65 -7.83 31.85
N PRO A 438 -7.43 -9.05 32.41
CA PRO A 438 -7.56 -10.27 31.62
C PRO A 438 -8.98 -10.42 31.08
N ALA A 439 -9.11 -10.85 29.82
CA ALA A 439 -10.41 -11.20 29.25
C ALA A 439 -10.98 -12.47 29.85
N VAL A 440 -10.10 -13.38 30.31
CA VAL A 440 -10.44 -14.60 31.05
C VAL A 440 -10.03 -14.41 32.50
N ALA A 441 -10.98 -14.54 33.43
CA ALA A 441 -10.73 -14.36 34.85
C ALA A 441 -9.67 -15.35 35.38
N GLY A 442 -8.73 -14.84 36.17
CA GLY A 442 -7.63 -15.62 36.73
C GLY A 442 -6.40 -15.80 35.85
N ASN A 443 -6.44 -15.39 34.59
CA ASN A 443 -5.28 -15.44 33.71
C ASN A 443 -4.47 -14.13 33.76
N ALA A 444 -3.16 -14.23 33.71
CA ALA A 444 -2.29 -13.08 33.51
C ALA A 444 -2.40 -12.59 32.06
N TRP A 445 -2.84 -11.36 31.86
CA TRP A 445 -3.19 -10.81 30.56
C TRP A 445 -2.05 -10.88 29.52
N TYR A 446 -0.80 -10.77 29.94
CA TYR A 446 0.34 -10.75 29.01
C TYR A 446 1.03 -12.11 28.81
N LYS A 447 0.62 -13.16 29.52
CA LYS A 447 1.21 -14.51 29.40
C LYS A 447 0.24 -15.54 28.88
N SER A 448 -1.05 -15.28 29.00
CA SER A 448 -2.12 -16.21 28.61
C SER A 448 -3.37 -15.45 28.13
N ALA A 449 -3.16 -14.29 27.56
CA ALA A 449 -4.17 -13.31 27.12
C ALA A 449 -5.38 -13.89 26.42
N PRO A 450 -6.35 -13.22 25.81
CA PRO A 450 -6.44 -11.79 25.56
C PRO A 450 -6.73 -10.95 26.82
N TRP A 451 -6.48 -9.68 26.70
CA TRP A 451 -6.77 -8.70 27.72
C TRP A 451 -7.72 -7.62 27.15
N GLY A 452 -8.33 -6.84 28.01
CA GLY A 452 -9.18 -5.71 27.66
C GLY A 452 -8.85 -4.48 28.49
N TRP A 453 -9.46 -3.35 28.15
CA TRP A 453 -9.33 -2.09 28.88
C TRP A 453 -10.47 -1.91 29.88
N ASP A 454 -10.15 -1.49 31.12
CA ASP A 454 -11.10 -1.07 32.14
C ASP A 454 -11.04 0.46 32.29
N TRP A 455 -11.68 1.15 31.32
CA TRP A 455 -11.66 2.62 31.32
C TRP A 455 -12.39 3.24 32.51
N ASP A 456 -13.46 2.62 32.96
CA ASP A 456 -14.20 3.12 34.13
C ASP A 456 -13.36 3.02 35.42
N ALA A 457 -12.57 1.96 35.57
CA ALA A 457 -11.59 1.86 36.68
C ALA A 457 -10.48 2.91 36.55
N ALA A 458 -10.00 3.19 35.36
CA ALA A 458 -9.03 4.25 35.11
C ALA A 458 -9.57 5.63 35.50
N ILE A 459 -10.79 5.94 35.06
CA ILE A 459 -11.48 7.21 35.34
C ILE A 459 -11.73 7.36 36.86
N ALA A 460 -12.22 6.33 37.52
CA ALA A 460 -12.43 6.34 38.97
C ALA A 460 -11.13 6.54 39.72
N ALA A 461 -10.05 5.85 39.35
CA ALA A 461 -8.75 5.96 39.98
C ALA A 461 -8.11 7.35 39.80
N ASN A 462 -8.34 7.99 38.68
CA ASN A 462 -7.83 9.34 38.36
C ASN A 462 -8.67 10.41 39.07
N SER A 463 -9.99 10.33 39.04
CA SER A 463 -10.92 11.32 39.59
C SER A 463 -10.91 11.40 41.12
N SER A 464 -10.29 10.45 41.81
CA SER A 464 -10.14 10.42 43.25
C SER A 464 -8.70 10.60 43.74
N ASN A 465 -7.74 10.83 42.87
CA ASN A 465 -6.33 10.87 43.23
C ASN A 465 -5.81 12.29 43.39
N VAL A 466 -5.84 12.80 44.60
CA VAL A 466 -5.27 14.12 44.98
C VAL A 466 -3.80 13.95 45.35
N ASP A 467 -2.92 14.73 44.72
CA ASP A 467 -1.48 14.80 45.04
C ASP A 467 -1.15 16.17 45.62
N THR A 468 -1.09 16.25 46.94
CA THR A 468 -0.85 17.51 47.67
C THR A 468 0.51 18.15 47.40
N LYS A 469 1.46 17.40 46.89
CA LYS A 469 2.77 17.95 46.44
C LYS A 469 2.61 18.93 45.27
N TYR A 470 1.64 18.70 44.38
CA TYR A 470 1.40 19.48 43.20
C TYR A 470 0.20 20.43 43.35
N ASP A 471 -0.98 19.88 43.64
CA ASP A 471 -2.19 20.67 43.82
C ASP A 471 -3.19 19.93 44.72
N ALA A 472 -3.49 20.47 45.89
CA ALA A 472 -4.40 19.86 46.86
C ALA A 472 -5.90 19.95 46.46
N SER A 473 -6.22 20.76 45.46
CA SER A 473 -7.59 20.99 44.95
C SER A 473 -7.93 20.27 43.65
N LYS A 474 -6.94 19.62 43.03
CA LYS A 474 -7.07 18.96 41.74
C LYS A 474 -6.68 17.50 41.81
N ASN A 475 -7.28 16.72 40.89
CA ASN A 475 -7.01 15.29 40.77
C ASN A 475 -5.88 15.06 39.75
N ARG A 476 -4.88 14.30 40.19
CA ARG A 476 -3.77 13.86 39.36
C ARG A 476 -4.13 12.58 38.62
N SER A 477 -4.05 12.54 37.28
CA SER A 477 -4.14 11.31 36.53
C SER A 477 -2.96 10.37 36.81
N LYS A 478 -3.25 9.08 37.09
CA LYS A 478 -2.25 8.01 37.20
C LYS A 478 -1.88 7.44 35.85
N GLY A 479 -2.85 7.38 34.93
CA GLY A 479 -2.70 6.96 33.56
C GLY A 479 -3.57 7.81 32.65
N ILE A 480 -3.12 8.01 31.43
CA ILE A 480 -3.73 8.90 30.42
C ILE A 480 -3.74 8.25 29.04
N LEU A 481 -4.56 8.79 28.13
CA LEU A 481 -4.32 8.59 26.71
C LEU A 481 -3.36 9.68 26.19
N ARG A 482 -2.47 9.28 25.29
CA ARG A 482 -1.50 10.17 24.66
C ARG A 482 -1.54 10.07 23.14
N ASN A 483 -1.11 11.10 22.44
CA ASN A 483 -0.76 11.09 21.02
C ASN A 483 0.74 10.88 20.87
N SER A 484 1.18 10.04 19.94
CA SER A 484 2.52 10.08 19.33
C SER A 484 2.38 10.82 18.02
N ILE A 485 2.91 12.02 17.98
CA ILE A 485 2.77 12.90 16.83
C ILE A 485 3.95 12.77 15.87
N ASN A 486 3.64 13.02 14.60
CA ASN A 486 4.60 13.26 13.52
C ASN A 486 4.11 14.48 12.75
N ARG A 487 4.92 15.53 12.71
CA ARG A 487 4.68 16.72 11.89
C ARG A 487 5.86 16.91 10.97
N GLN A 488 5.62 16.90 9.67
CA GLN A 488 6.71 16.92 8.70
C GLN A 488 6.45 17.86 7.53
N ASN A 489 7.54 18.35 6.95
CA ASN A 489 7.56 19.03 5.68
C ASN A 489 8.71 18.47 4.84
N THR A 490 8.37 17.96 3.67
CA THR A 490 9.34 17.44 2.69
C THR A 490 9.29 18.29 1.44
N TYR A 491 10.44 18.73 0.97
CA TYR A 491 10.61 19.43 -0.29
C TYR A 491 11.52 18.61 -1.20
N GLY A 492 11.24 18.62 -2.49
CA GLY A 492 12.10 17.90 -3.43
C GLY A 492 12.08 18.45 -4.84
N VAL A 493 13.15 18.16 -5.54
CA VAL A 493 13.35 18.46 -6.97
C VAL A 493 13.89 17.21 -7.64
N ILE A 494 13.17 16.72 -8.64
CA ILE A 494 13.62 15.63 -9.51
C ILE A 494 13.71 16.20 -10.93
N SER A 495 14.87 16.08 -11.58
CA SER A 495 15.03 16.58 -12.93
C SER A 495 15.76 15.55 -13.79
N LYS A 496 15.29 15.34 -15.02
CA LYS A 496 15.78 14.35 -15.98
C LYS A 496 15.98 15.03 -17.33
N LEU A 497 17.18 14.92 -17.86
CA LEU A 497 17.51 15.34 -19.21
C LEU A 497 17.63 14.09 -20.08
N ASN A 498 16.73 13.96 -21.04
CA ASN A 498 16.75 12.90 -22.06
C ASN A 498 17.48 13.44 -23.30
N TYR A 499 18.38 12.65 -23.87
CA TYR A 499 19.11 12.97 -25.07
C TYR A 499 19.14 11.78 -26.03
N ASP A 500 18.51 11.94 -27.19
CA ASP A 500 18.54 10.98 -28.30
C ASP A 500 19.82 11.23 -29.12
N VAL A 501 20.89 10.50 -28.79
CA VAL A 501 22.20 10.63 -29.44
C VAL A 501 22.08 10.34 -30.94
N ASN A 502 21.36 9.27 -31.25
CA ASN A 502 20.93 8.87 -32.60
C ASN A 502 19.68 7.98 -32.47
N ASP A 503 19.17 7.47 -33.60
CA ASP A 503 17.95 6.67 -33.66
C ASP A 503 18.02 5.38 -32.80
N ASN A 504 19.22 4.87 -32.58
CA ASN A 504 19.47 3.65 -31.83
C ASN A 504 19.86 3.88 -30.35
N LEU A 505 20.50 5.01 -30.03
CA LEU A 505 21.04 5.27 -28.71
C LEU A 505 20.34 6.46 -28.05
N LYS A 506 19.62 6.18 -26.98
CA LYS A 506 18.96 7.17 -26.11
C LYS A 506 19.66 7.20 -24.76
N THR A 507 19.91 8.38 -24.24
CA THR A 507 20.57 8.57 -22.94
C THR A 507 19.72 9.45 -22.04
N GLN A 508 19.87 9.28 -20.74
CA GLN A 508 19.23 10.09 -19.74
C GLN A 508 20.20 10.34 -18.60
N VAL A 509 20.23 11.54 -18.08
CA VAL A 509 20.90 11.89 -16.83
C VAL A 509 19.91 12.61 -15.92
N GLY A 510 20.06 12.45 -14.61
CA GLY A 510 19.11 13.08 -13.70
C GLY A 510 19.67 13.30 -12.30
N ILE A 511 18.95 14.17 -11.60
CA ILE A 511 19.16 14.56 -10.21
C ILE A 511 17.89 14.33 -9.41
N ASP A 512 18.03 13.91 -8.17
CA ASP A 512 16.98 13.71 -7.18
C ASP A 512 17.43 14.31 -5.85
N TRP A 513 16.97 15.52 -5.55
CA TRP A 513 17.25 16.21 -4.30
C TRP A 513 16.00 16.30 -3.45
N ARG A 514 16.16 16.00 -2.14
CA ARG A 514 15.07 16.06 -1.16
C ARG A 514 15.60 16.53 0.19
N THR A 515 14.76 17.24 0.92
CA THR A 515 14.98 17.56 2.33
C THR A 515 13.68 17.41 3.10
N ALA A 516 13.74 16.87 4.31
CA ALA A 516 12.60 16.72 5.19
C ALA A 516 12.95 17.22 6.60
N GLY A 517 12.11 18.06 7.17
CA GLY A 517 12.13 18.39 8.60
C GLY A 517 10.96 17.72 9.27
N ILE A 518 11.19 17.01 10.37
CA ILE A 518 10.22 16.13 11.03
C ILE A 518 10.28 16.35 12.53
N GLU A 519 9.12 16.65 13.14
CA GLU A 519 8.94 16.76 14.58
C GLU A 519 8.27 15.51 15.12
N HIS A 520 8.85 14.89 16.13
CA HIS A 520 8.27 13.81 16.91
C HIS A 520 8.09 14.23 18.37
N ALA A 521 6.88 14.04 18.91
CA ALA A 521 6.60 14.26 20.31
C ALA A 521 5.47 13.36 20.81
N ARG A 522 5.31 13.26 22.11
CA ARG A 522 4.08 12.75 22.73
C ARG A 522 3.32 13.89 23.38
N GLU A 523 2.01 13.92 23.16
CA GLU A 523 1.10 14.91 23.74
C GLU A 523 0.04 14.23 24.57
N VAL A 524 -0.42 14.88 25.65
CA VAL A 524 -1.57 14.44 26.44
C VAL A 524 -2.84 14.54 25.59
N ARG A 525 -3.50 13.39 25.34
CA ARG A 525 -4.75 13.31 24.58
C ARG A 525 -5.99 13.42 25.46
N ASP A 526 -6.04 12.63 26.52
CA ASP A 526 -7.21 12.49 27.42
C ASP A 526 -6.71 12.18 28.82
N LEU A 527 -7.13 12.96 29.79
CA LEU A 527 -6.71 12.83 31.18
C LEU A 527 -7.47 11.71 31.94
N LEU A 528 -8.46 11.09 31.31
CA LEU A 528 -9.25 9.98 31.86
C LEU A 528 -9.79 10.30 33.28
N GLY A 529 -10.40 11.48 33.45
CA GLY A 529 -11.06 11.89 34.68
C GLY A 529 -10.21 12.66 35.68
N GLY A 530 -8.91 12.84 35.47
CA GLY A 530 -8.07 13.75 36.25
C GLY A 530 -8.06 15.16 35.65
N ASP A 531 -7.47 16.10 36.37
CA ASP A 531 -7.32 17.50 35.97
C ASP A 531 -5.95 17.76 35.32
N TYR A 532 -4.93 16.97 35.68
CA TYR A 532 -3.57 17.05 35.15
C TYR A 532 -2.83 15.70 35.25
N TYR A 533 -1.77 15.56 34.49
CA TYR A 533 -0.80 14.46 34.57
C TYR A 533 0.57 15.02 34.98
N VAL A 534 1.33 14.32 35.82
CA VAL A 534 2.68 14.75 36.25
C VAL A 534 3.72 14.08 35.36
N TYR A 535 4.52 14.91 34.66
CA TYR A 535 5.68 14.45 33.90
C TYR A 535 6.93 15.23 34.31
N THR A 536 7.98 14.52 34.73
CA THR A 536 9.23 15.09 35.27
C THR A 536 10.45 14.86 34.36
N GLY A 537 10.32 14.13 33.25
CA GLY A 537 11.46 13.78 32.36
C GLY A 537 11.96 14.93 31.49
N ASN A 538 11.20 16.03 31.33
CA ASN A 538 11.68 17.21 30.61
C ASN A 538 12.58 18.04 31.52
N LYS A 539 13.88 18.14 31.20
CA LYS A 539 14.86 18.87 31.99
C LYS A 539 14.60 20.39 32.06
N ASN A 540 13.77 20.90 31.17
CA ASN A 540 13.37 22.32 31.17
C ASN A 540 12.21 22.58 32.15
N ASP A 541 11.50 21.56 32.64
CA ASP A 541 10.39 21.64 33.58
C ASP A 541 10.86 21.48 35.04
N ASN A 542 11.36 22.56 35.60
CA ASN A 542 12.04 22.61 36.90
C ASN A 542 11.14 23.05 38.09
N THR A 543 9.84 23.26 37.83
CA THR A 543 8.85 23.64 38.88
C THR A 543 7.71 22.63 38.92
N THR A 544 7.04 22.52 40.06
CA THR A 544 5.83 21.67 40.17
C THR A 544 4.76 22.10 39.17
N ALA A 545 4.61 23.40 38.90
CA ALA A 545 3.63 23.91 37.94
C ALA A 545 3.96 23.49 36.50
N SER A 546 5.24 23.55 36.06
CA SER A 546 5.65 23.16 34.72
C SER A 546 5.60 21.63 34.51
N GLN A 547 5.66 20.83 35.58
CA GLN A 547 5.54 19.38 35.55
C GLN A 547 4.07 18.92 35.50
N MET A 548 3.11 19.80 35.80
CA MET A 548 1.68 19.49 35.70
C MET A 548 1.22 19.68 34.22
N LYS A 549 0.92 18.59 33.54
CA LYS A 549 0.58 18.56 32.11
C LYS A 549 -0.93 18.41 31.89
N THR A 550 -1.47 19.21 31.01
CA THR A 550 -2.88 19.23 30.59
C THR A 550 -3.03 18.78 29.14
N LEU A 551 -4.24 18.79 28.60
CA LEU A 551 -4.52 18.40 27.22
C LEU A 551 -3.66 19.17 26.22
N GLY A 552 -2.95 18.45 25.35
CA GLY A 552 -2.04 19.02 24.35
C GLY A 552 -0.62 19.27 24.82
N ASP A 553 -0.35 19.21 26.13
CA ASP A 553 1.01 19.40 26.63
C ASP A 553 1.91 18.21 26.27
N ILE A 554 3.18 18.53 25.98
CA ILE A 554 4.17 17.55 25.56
C ILE A 554 4.75 16.78 26.75
N ILE A 555 4.86 15.45 26.61
CA ILE A 555 5.39 14.50 27.58
C ILE A 555 6.29 13.48 26.90
N ALA A 556 7.00 12.69 27.67
CA ALA A 556 7.80 11.52 27.28
C ALA A 556 9.00 11.85 26.38
N TYR A 557 8.80 12.41 25.22
CA TYR A 557 9.86 12.87 24.31
C TYR A 557 9.40 14.01 23.40
N HIS A 558 10.35 14.81 22.96
CA HIS A 558 10.18 15.83 21.93
C HIS A 558 11.49 15.99 21.17
N ASN A 559 11.50 15.65 19.90
CA ASN A 559 12.68 15.80 19.07
C ASN A 559 12.34 16.33 17.67
N ASN A 560 13.34 16.97 17.07
CA ASN A 560 13.32 17.42 15.69
C ASN A 560 14.41 16.70 14.92
N THR A 561 14.05 16.11 13.78
CA THR A 561 14.98 15.45 12.86
C THR A 561 14.97 16.13 11.51
N THR A 562 16.11 16.07 10.82
CA THR A 562 16.21 16.49 9.43
C THR A 562 16.83 15.36 8.62
N VAL A 563 16.28 15.12 7.44
CA VAL A 563 16.81 14.15 6.48
C VAL A 563 17.09 14.85 5.18
N ASP A 564 18.34 14.82 4.72
CA ASP A 564 18.78 15.37 3.44
C ASP A 564 19.21 14.26 2.50
N TRP A 565 18.74 14.31 1.26
CA TRP A 565 19.03 13.34 0.22
C TRP A 565 19.48 14.04 -1.05
N LEU A 566 20.55 13.53 -1.65
CA LEU A 566 20.99 13.92 -2.99
C LEU A 566 21.35 12.67 -3.78
N GLY A 567 20.69 12.46 -4.92
CA GLY A 567 20.95 11.37 -5.83
C GLY A 567 21.26 11.85 -7.24
N LEU A 568 22.20 11.19 -7.90
CA LEU A 568 22.55 11.41 -9.30
C LEU A 568 22.48 10.08 -10.04
N PHE A 569 22.02 10.09 -11.29
CA PHE A 569 21.96 8.88 -12.11
C PHE A 569 22.17 9.18 -13.58
N ALA A 570 22.66 8.17 -14.30
CA ALA A 570 22.79 8.15 -15.73
C ALA A 570 22.30 6.81 -16.28
N GLN A 571 21.60 6.85 -17.40
CA GLN A 571 21.07 5.66 -18.10
C GLN A 571 21.36 5.79 -19.58
N ALA A 572 21.66 4.68 -20.23
CA ALA A 572 21.70 4.55 -21.68
C ALA A 572 20.82 3.40 -22.14
N ASN A 573 20.11 3.57 -23.22
CA ASN A 573 19.26 2.58 -23.86
C ASN A 573 19.63 2.46 -25.34
N TYR A 574 20.05 1.27 -25.78
CA TYR A 574 20.43 0.98 -27.14
C TYR A 574 19.42 0.03 -27.80
N ILE A 575 18.78 0.49 -28.87
CA ILE A 575 17.75 -0.25 -29.58
C ILE A 575 18.26 -0.55 -31.00
N ALA A 576 18.35 -1.82 -31.34
CA ALA A 576 18.81 -2.26 -32.69
C ALA A 576 17.91 -3.39 -33.18
N GLY A 577 16.92 -3.04 -34.01
CA GLY A 577 15.93 -3.98 -34.49
C GLY A 577 15.20 -4.69 -33.35
N PRO A 578 15.31 -6.05 -33.24
CA PRO A 578 14.64 -6.79 -32.15
C PRO A 578 15.32 -6.69 -30.79
N LEU A 579 16.54 -6.17 -30.73
CA LEU A 579 17.34 -6.07 -29.52
C LEU A 579 17.14 -4.72 -28.85
N ASN A 580 16.88 -4.74 -27.54
CA ASN A 580 16.94 -3.58 -26.67
C ASN A 580 17.88 -3.88 -25.49
N VAL A 581 18.87 -3.02 -25.25
CA VAL A 581 19.84 -3.14 -24.14
C VAL A 581 19.84 -1.84 -23.37
N TYR A 582 19.70 -1.92 -22.04
CA TYR A 582 19.84 -0.76 -21.20
C TYR A 582 20.91 -0.96 -20.11
N GLY A 583 21.51 0.13 -19.67
CA GLY A 583 22.38 0.19 -18.52
C GLY A 583 22.16 1.47 -17.76
N MET A 584 22.16 1.40 -16.42
CA MET A 584 22.00 2.52 -15.52
C MET A 584 23.05 2.45 -14.41
N ALA A 585 23.62 3.59 -14.06
CA ALA A 585 24.44 3.78 -12.89
C ALA A 585 23.93 5.00 -12.10
N GLY A 586 23.95 4.91 -10.78
CA GLY A 586 23.51 5.99 -9.89
C GLY A 586 24.28 5.96 -8.57
N THR A 587 24.35 7.13 -7.95
CA THR A 587 24.88 7.30 -6.60
C THR A 587 23.96 8.22 -5.82
N SER A 588 23.92 8.03 -4.52
CA SER A 588 23.18 8.93 -3.63
C SER A 588 23.90 9.10 -2.30
N THR A 589 23.60 10.20 -1.65
CA THR A 589 24.05 10.49 -0.29
C THR A 589 22.85 10.89 0.54
N ILE A 590 22.74 10.30 1.73
CA ILE A 590 21.76 10.68 2.75
C ILE A 590 22.51 11.19 3.99
N SER A 591 21.93 12.16 4.68
CA SER A 591 22.41 12.60 5.98
C SER A 591 21.23 12.85 6.92
N TYR A 592 21.46 12.59 8.19
CA TYR A 592 20.48 12.74 9.26
C TYR A 592 20.98 13.76 10.29
N SER A 593 20.06 14.52 10.87
CA SER A 593 20.32 15.27 12.08
C SER A 593 19.19 15.10 13.08
N TYR A 594 19.53 15.24 14.35
CA TYR A 594 18.65 15.03 15.49
C TYR A 594 18.88 16.11 16.55
N ILE A 595 17.80 16.64 17.11
CA ILE A 595 17.81 17.59 18.24
C ILE A 595 16.81 17.11 19.28
N ASP A 596 17.26 16.86 20.51
CA ASP A 596 16.40 16.60 21.65
C ASP A 596 15.93 17.94 22.26
N GLU A 597 14.65 18.23 22.16
CA GLU A 597 14.04 19.45 22.70
C GLU A 597 13.89 19.44 24.23
N PHE A 598 14.04 18.27 24.89
CA PHE A 598 13.97 18.12 26.33
C PHE A 598 15.30 18.42 27.02
N THR A 599 16.38 18.54 26.27
CA THR A 599 17.69 18.96 26.83
C THR A 599 17.82 20.48 26.81
N THR A 600 18.51 21.05 27.83
CA THR A 600 18.73 22.51 27.89
C THR A 600 19.67 23.00 26.77
N ALA A 601 20.62 22.18 26.39
CA ALA A 601 21.62 22.53 25.38
C ALA A 601 21.05 22.47 23.94
N LYS A 602 20.04 21.63 23.70
CA LYS A 602 19.45 21.36 22.35
C LYS A 602 20.53 21.15 21.29
N GLU A 603 21.53 20.34 21.62
CA GLU A 603 22.65 20.06 20.74
C GLU A 603 22.18 19.35 19.45
N LYS A 604 22.63 19.86 18.29
CA LYS A 604 22.36 19.22 17.01
C LYS A 604 23.37 18.10 16.77
N ILE A 605 22.87 16.88 16.66
CA ILE A 605 23.64 15.67 16.38
C ILE A 605 23.52 15.39 14.90
N GLU A 606 24.64 15.21 14.20
CA GLU A 606 24.67 14.98 12.75
C GLU A 606 25.35 13.66 12.41
N SER A 607 24.75 12.88 11.49
CA SER A 607 25.34 11.61 11.04
C SER A 607 26.57 11.78 10.15
N GLY A 608 26.66 12.91 9.44
CA GLY A 608 27.48 13.02 8.23
C GLY A 608 26.78 12.39 7.02
N GLY A 609 27.40 12.47 5.86
CA GLY A 609 26.87 11.90 4.62
C GLY A 609 27.16 10.41 4.51
N ILE A 610 26.10 9.60 4.26
CA ILE A 610 26.17 8.16 3.99
C ILE A 610 25.94 7.96 2.50
N GLY A 611 26.99 7.53 1.80
CA GLY A 611 26.96 7.31 0.35
C GLY A 611 26.44 5.92 -0.02
N THR A 612 25.74 5.81 -1.16
CA THR A 612 25.31 4.54 -1.75
C THR A 612 25.51 4.57 -3.25
N PHE A 613 25.53 3.40 -3.88
CA PHE A 613 25.55 3.30 -5.33
C PHE A 613 24.53 2.27 -5.83
N GLN A 614 24.19 2.37 -7.11
CA GLN A 614 23.43 1.34 -7.81
C GLN A 614 23.91 1.21 -9.26
N VAL A 615 23.96 -0.02 -9.74
CA VAL A 615 24.24 -0.35 -11.14
C VAL A 615 23.23 -1.39 -11.58
N LYS A 616 22.50 -1.10 -12.65
CA LYS A 616 21.51 -2.00 -13.23
C LYS A 616 21.72 -2.11 -14.73
N GLY A 617 21.48 -3.26 -15.29
CA GLY A 617 21.51 -3.45 -16.71
C GLY A 617 20.70 -4.65 -17.16
N GLY A 618 20.26 -4.61 -18.41
CA GLY A 618 19.47 -5.71 -18.95
C GLY A 618 19.32 -5.62 -20.45
N ALA A 619 18.85 -6.71 -20.99
CA ALA A 619 18.54 -6.81 -22.41
C ALA A 619 17.20 -7.50 -22.64
N SER A 620 16.46 -7.07 -23.63
CA SER A 620 15.32 -7.79 -24.17
C SER A 620 15.52 -8.05 -25.66
N TYR A 621 15.01 -9.18 -26.12
CA TYR A 621 15.10 -9.60 -27.52
C TYR A 621 13.76 -10.10 -28.02
N GLN A 622 13.27 -9.54 -29.11
CA GLN A 622 12.06 -9.97 -29.79
C GLN A 622 12.39 -11.17 -30.68
N LEU A 623 12.03 -12.37 -30.20
CA LEU A 623 12.30 -13.65 -30.89
C LEU A 623 11.39 -13.85 -32.10
N SER A 624 10.15 -13.35 -32.05
CA SER A 624 9.15 -13.33 -33.10
C SER A 624 8.11 -12.25 -32.80
N ASP A 625 7.15 -12.01 -33.69
CA ASP A 625 6.06 -11.04 -33.47
C ASP A 625 5.21 -11.32 -32.22
N VAL A 626 5.27 -12.53 -31.68
CA VAL A 626 4.46 -12.97 -30.52
C VAL A 626 5.29 -13.37 -29.31
N LEU A 627 6.61 -13.48 -29.45
CA LEU A 627 7.48 -14.00 -28.39
C LEU A 627 8.69 -13.10 -28.16
N SER A 628 8.89 -12.66 -26.92
CA SER A 628 10.09 -11.95 -26.48
C SER A 628 10.67 -12.58 -25.22
N GLY A 629 11.96 -12.36 -25.01
CA GLY A 629 12.66 -12.75 -23.77
C GLY A 629 13.49 -11.61 -23.23
N PHE A 630 13.77 -11.63 -21.95
CA PHE A 630 14.62 -10.64 -21.29
C PHE A 630 15.50 -11.23 -20.21
N ALA A 631 16.60 -10.54 -19.94
CA ALA A 631 17.44 -10.77 -18.76
C ALA A 631 17.84 -9.42 -18.15
N ASN A 632 17.91 -9.33 -16.84
CA ASN A 632 18.46 -8.19 -16.14
C ASN A 632 19.33 -8.59 -14.95
N PHE A 633 20.18 -7.68 -14.55
CA PHE A 633 21.07 -7.82 -13.40
C PHE A 633 21.23 -6.45 -12.71
N GLY A 634 21.38 -6.46 -11.38
CA GLY A 634 21.65 -5.24 -10.62
C GLY A 634 22.39 -5.48 -9.33
N LEU A 635 23.23 -4.49 -9.01
CA LEU A 635 23.86 -4.29 -7.72
C LEU A 635 23.33 -2.98 -7.16
N VAL A 636 22.75 -3.02 -5.97
CA VAL A 636 22.10 -1.86 -5.35
C VAL A 636 22.47 -1.80 -3.88
N GLU A 637 22.86 -0.62 -3.42
CA GLU A 637 22.97 -0.33 -2.01
C GLU A 637 21.80 0.54 -1.54
N LYS A 638 21.37 0.32 -0.31
CA LYS A 638 20.38 1.11 0.38
C LYS A 638 20.96 1.60 1.71
N PRO A 639 20.83 2.90 2.02
CA PRO A 639 21.33 3.43 3.28
C PRO A 639 20.50 2.91 4.46
N PRO A 640 21.09 2.84 5.67
CA PRO A 640 20.35 2.55 6.88
C PRO A 640 19.31 3.64 7.16
N ILE A 641 18.24 3.28 7.86
CA ILE A 641 17.22 4.23 8.35
C ILE A 641 17.77 5.05 9.52
N LEU A 642 17.10 6.17 9.86
CA LEU A 642 17.52 7.06 10.93
C LEU A 642 17.83 6.31 12.23
N ASP A 643 16.94 5.45 12.69
CA ASP A 643 17.07 4.72 13.96
C ASP A 643 18.32 3.81 14.04
N ASN A 644 18.89 3.42 12.89
CA ASN A 644 20.14 2.63 12.82
C ASN A 644 21.39 3.53 12.70
N VAL A 645 21.23 4.85 12.65
CA VAL A 645 22.31 5.83 12.50
C VAL A 645 22.43 6.74 13.72
N ILE A 646 21.31 7.23 14.20
CA ILE A 646 21.18 8.04 15.42
C ILE A 646 20.13 7.37 16.29
N TYR A 647 20.53 6.88 17.45
CA TYR A 647 19.64 6.21 18.37
C TYR A 647 18.72 7.22 19.07
N TYR A 648 17.71 6.71 19.70
CA TYR A 648 16.64 7.49 20.33
C TYR A 648 17.10 8.46 21.45
N ASP A 649 18.27 8.20 22.04
CA ASP A 649 18.94 9.08 23.02
C ASP A 649 19.87 10.11 22.40
N GLY A 650 19.93 10.16 21.07
CA GLY A 650 20.87 11.00 20.33
C GLY A 650 22.28 10.40 20.16
N THR A 651 22.55 9.21 20.67
CA THR A 651 23.83 8.55 20.45
C THR A 651 23.97 8.10 19.00
N LYS A 652 25.11 8.39 18.36
CA LYS A 652 25.39 7.92 17.01
C LYS A 652 25.85 6.46 17.00
N ALA A 653 25.36 5.69 16.02
CA ALA A 653 25.94 4.40 15.68
C ALA A 653 27.41 4.57 15.26
N SER A 654 28.28 3.70 15.77
CA SER A 654 29.71 3.79 15.49
C SER A 654 30.07 3.50 14.03
N ASP A 655 29.32 2.65 13.37
CA ASP A 655 29.54 2.23 11.97
C ASP A 655 28.22 1.80 11.31
N PRO A 656 27.42 2.74 10.82
CA PRO A 656 26.18 2.41 10.13
C PRO A 656 26.50 1.78 8.77
N VAL A 657 25.99 0.56 8.54
CA VAL A 657 26.25 -0.24 7.35
C VAL A 657 25.11 -0.12 6.35
N ASN A 658 25.43 0.08 5.06
CA ASN A 658 24.46 0.02 3.97
C ASN A 658 23.98 -1.42 3.75
N GLU A 659 22.69 -1.58 3.50
CA GLU A 659 22.15 -2.83 2.98
C GLU A 659 22.58 -3.01 1.53
N SER A 660 22.96 -4.20 1.14
CA SER A 660 23.40 -4.49 -0.23
C SER A 660 22.57 -5.60 -0.89
N PHE A 661 22.33 -5.44 -2.18
CA PHE A 661 21.47 -6.33 -2.97
C PHE A 661 22.17 -6.70 -4.27
N GLN A 662 22.19 -7.97 -4.55
CA GLN A 662 22.58 -8.50 -5.85
C GLN A 662 21.39 -9.28 -6.41
N SER A 663 20.89 -8.87 -7.57
CA SER A 663 19.69 -9.47 -8.16
C SER A 663 19.90 -9.80 -9.63
N MET A 664 19.31 -10.91 -10.07
CA MET A 664 19.23 -11.30 -11.48
C MET A 664 17.83 -11.82 -11.80
N GLU A 665 17.36 -11.54 -13.00
CA GLU A 665 16.05 -11.95 -13.49
C GLU A 665 16.10 -12.39 -14.95
N PHE A 666 15.27 -13.37 -15.29
CA PHE A 666 15.07 -13.87 -16.64
C PHE A 666 13.58 -14.00 -16.89
N GLY A 667 13.10 -13.52 -18.01
CA GLY A 667 11.68 -13.62 -18.32
C GLY A 667 11.39 -13.85 -19.81
N MET A 668 10.19 -14.34 -20.07
CA MET A 668 9.63 -14.54 -21.39
C MET A 668 8.21 -14.01 -21.44
N ASN A 669 7.87 -13.33 -22.54
CA ASN A 669 6.53 -12.83 -22.80
C ASN A 669 6.03 -13.43 -24.12
N TYR A 670 4.85 -14.03 -24.07
CA TYR A 670 4.13 -14.52 -25.24
C TYR A 670 2.80 -13.78 -25.36
N ARG A 671 2.53 -13.20 -26.51
CA ARG A 671 1.31 -12.41 -26.74
C ARG A 671 0.74 -12.62 -28.13
N THR A 672 -0.54 -12.88 -28.19
CA THR A 672 -1.35 -12.92 -29.40
C THR A 672 -2.61 -12.08 -29.21
N SER A 673 -3.49 -11.99 -30.18
CA SER A 673 -4.78 -11.31 -30.05
C SER A 673 -5.72 -11.95 -29.00
N LYS A 674 -5.52 -13.21 -28.63
CA LYS A 674 -6.39 -13.96 -27.71
C LYS A 674 -5.70 -14.36 -26.40
N TYR A 675 -4.39 -14.45 -26.38
CA TYR A 675 -3.62 -14.98 -25.25
C TYR A 675 -2.45 -14.06 -24.91
N ALA A 676 -2.26 -13.82 -23.63
CA ALA A 676 -1.04 -13.21 -23.12
C ALA A 676 -0.51 -14.10 -21.99
N LEU A 677 0.80 -14.39 -22.00
CA LEU A 677 1.48 -15.14 -20.97
C LEU A 677 2.82 -14.47 -20.70
N LYS A 678 3.12 -14.22 -19.44
CA LYS A 678 4.44 -13.81 -18.97
C LYS A 678 4.94 -14.81 -17.93
N ALA A 679 6.19 -15.19 -18.03
CA ALA A 679 6.85 -16.05 -17.05
C ALA A 679 8.24 -15.48 -16.76
N ASN A 680 8.62 -15.45 -15.48
CA ASN A 680 9.95 -15.01 -15.09
C ASN A 680 10.49 -15.76 -13.87
N TYR A 681 11.79 -15.89 -13.82
CA TYR A 681 12.58 -16.35 -12.69
C TYR A 681 13.38 -15.18 -12.14
N TYR A 682 13.48 -15.11 -10.80
CA TYR A 682 14.32 -14.12 -10.12
C TYR A 682 15.16 -14.77 -9.02
N ASN A 683 16.31 -14.16 -8.74
CA ASN A 683 17.13 -14.48 -7.58
C ASN A 683 17.77 -13.19 -7.04
N THR A 684 17.52 -12.89 -5.78
CA THR A 684 18.06 -11.73 -5.08
C THR A 684 18.75 -12.16 -3.79
N GLN A 685 20.01 -11.78 -3.63
CA GLN A 685 20.73 -11.89 -2.38
C GLN A 685 20.69 -10.55 -1.66
N TRP A 686 20.23 -10.56 -0.41
CA TRP A 686 20.16 -9.39 0.46
C TRP A 686 21.13 -9.56 1.60
N LYS A 687 22.10 -8.66 1.69
CA LYS A 687 23.15 -8.67 2.72
C LYS A 687 23.06 -7.43 3.58
N ASP A 688 23.51 -7.58 4.82
CA ASP A 688 23.60 -6.51 5.80
C ASP A 688 22.29 -5.77 6.06
N ARG A 689 21.17 -6.52 5.97
CA ARG A 689 19.86 -5.96 6.26
C ARG A 689 19.82 -5.37 7.65
N ASN A 690 19.41 -4.11 7.73
CA ASN A 690 19.11 -3.45 8.99
C ASN A 690 17.66 -3.77 9.37
N LEU A 691 17.46 -4.49 10.45
CA LEU A 691 16.16 -4.92 10.92
C LEU A 691 15.92 -4.37 12.31
N THR A 692 14.80 -3.69 12.47
CA THR A 692 14.30 -3.22 13.77
C THR A 692 13.24 -4.18 14.27
N LYS A 693 13.43 -4.75 15.43
CA LYS A 693 12.44 -5.61 16.10
C LYS A 693 12.08 -5.01 17.45
N SER A 694 10.78 -4.97 17.75
CA SER A 694 10.29 -4.59 19.05
C SER A 694 10.42 -5.78 20.01
N VAL A 695 11.02 -5.56 21.17
CA VAL A 695 11.05 -6.51 22.27
C VAL A 695 10.47 -5.86 23.51
N THR A 696 9.80 -6.63 24.34
CA THR A 696 9.38 -6.15 25.65
C THR A 696 10.29 -6.79 26.69
N THR A 697 11.17 -6.02 27.26
CA THR A 697 11.95 -6.44 28.43
C THR A 697 11.05 -6.34 29.64
N GLY A 698 10.56 -7.44 30.14
CA GLY A 698 9.52 -7.56 31.16
C GLY A 698 9.84 -7.01 32.54
N GLN A 699 10.45 -5.86 32.71
CA GLN A 699 10.84 -5.29 34.02
C GLN A 699 10.30 -3.88 34.31
N GLY A 700 9.53 -3.27 33.41
CA GLY A 700 8.95 -1.95 33.66
C GLY A 700 7.43 -1.96 33.83
N SER A 701 6.92 -1.28 34.82
CA SER A 701 5.47 -1.04 35.02
C SER A 701 4.84 -0.14 33.96
N SER A 702 5.62 0.32 32.98
CA SER A 702 5.22 1.31 31.97
C SER A 702 4.91 0.72 30.61
N GLY A 703 5.16 -0.57 30.34
CA GLY A 703 4.86 -1.18 29.04
C GLY A 703 5.64 -0.56 27.87
N ASP A 704 6.83 -0.02 28.13
CA ASP A 704 7.70 0.51 27.09
C ASP A 704 8.19 -0.66 26.24
N THR A 705 8.00 -0.50 24.95
CA THR A 705 8.48 -1.44 23.94
C THR A 705 9.93 -1.05 23.64
N ASP A 706 10.85 -1.88 24.06
CA ASP A 706 12.25 -1.73 23.71
C ASP A 706 12.45 -2.14 22.24
N VAL A 707 13.41 -1.50 21.60
CA VAL A 707 13.70 -1.73 20.18
C VAL A 707 15.11 -2.28 20.06
N ILE A 708 15.22 -3.44 19.42
CA ILE A 708 16.51 -4.02 19.05
C ILE A 708 16.83 -3.65 17.60
N PHE A 709 17.99 -3.09 17.39
CA PHE A 709 18.55 -2.82 16.08
C PHE A 709 19.48 -3.96 15.69
N LEU A 710 19.09 -4.73 14.69
CA LEU A 710 19.86 -5.85 14.18
C LEU A 710 20.60 -5.43 12.92
N THR A 711 21.85 -5.84 12.81
CA THR A 711 22.70 -5.67 11.62
C THR A 711 23.15 -7.03 11.12
N GLY A 712 23.64 -7.09 9.86
CA GLY A 712 24.18 -8.33 9.31
C GLY A 712 23.12 -9.42 9.07
N VAL A 713 21.87 -9.06 8.94
CA VAL A 713 20.80 -10.02 8.60
C VAL A 713 20.85 -10.30 7.10
N ASN A 714 21.20 -11.53 6.73
CA ASN A 714 21.36 -11.94 5.34
C ASN A 714 20.23 -12.85 4.90
N GLN A 715 19.67 -12.59 3.71
CA GLN A 715 18.55 -13.32 3.14
C GLN A 715 18.78 -13.64 1.66
N SER A 716 18.19 -14.75 1.20
CA SER A 716 18.11 -15.14 -0.20
C SER A 716 16.66 -15.24 -0.62
N HIS A 717 16.30 -14.55 -1.70
CA HIS A 717 14.96 -14.53 -2.27
C HIS A 717 15.01 -15.00 -3.72
N SER A 718 14.44 -16.16 -4.01
CA SER A 718 14.34 -16.67 -5.38
C SER A 718 12.93 -17.17 -5.66
N GLY A 719 12.54 -17.23 -6.93
CA GLY A 719 11.24 -17.75 -7.28
C GLY A 719 10.90 -17.68 -8.76
N ILE A 720 9.76 -18.30 -9.08
CA ILE A 720 9.15 -18.30 -10.41
C ILE A 720 7.79 -17.60 -10.33
N GLU A 721 7.52 -16.75 -11.29
CA GLU A 721 6.27 -16.03 -11.45
C GLU A 721 5.68 -16.29 -12.82
N MET A 722 4.37 -16.43 -12.88
CA MET A 722 3.61 -16.51 -14.12
C MET A 722 2.36 -15.66 -14.02
N GLU A 723 2.03 -14.94 -15.08
CA GLU A 723 0.75 -14.24 -15.22
C GLU A 723 0.27 -14.33 -16.65
N GLY A 724 -1.05 -14.35 -16.83
CA GLY A 724 -1.58 -14.40 -18.18
C GLY A 724 -3.07 -14.17 -18.26
N SER A 725 -3.53 -13.99 -19.47
CA SER A 725 -4.95 -13.86 -19.80
C SER A 725 -5.31 -14.60 -21.08
N ALA A 726 -6.54 -15.07 -21.16
CA ALA A 726 -7.08 -15.79 -22.29
C ALA A 726 -8.51 -15.32 -22.59
N GLN A 727 -8.76 -14.80 -23.79
CA GLN A 727 -10.10 -14.56 -24.30
C GLN A 727 -10.62 -15.84 -24.95
N LEU A 728 -11.27 -16.69 -24.14
CA LEU A 728 -11.74 -18.01 -24.60
C LEU A 728 -12.92 -17.89 -25.56
N MET A 729 -13.86 -17.00 -25.22
CA MET A 729 -15.06 -16.69 -26.03
C MET A 729 -15.30 -15.18 -25.98
N PRO A 730 -16.05 -14.59 -26.90
CA PRO A 730 -16.35 -13.15 -26.85
C PRO A 730 -16.93 -12.68 -25.52
N ILE A 731 -17.61 -13.57 -24.78
CA ILE A 731 -18.26 -13.27 -23.51
C ILE A 731 -17.47 -13.77 -22.30
N LEU A 732 -16.34 -14.50 -22.49
CA LEU A 732 -15.60 -15.14 -21.38
C LEU A 732 -14.10 -14.88 -21.51
N ARG A 733 -13.54 -14.18 -20.53
CA ARG A 733 -12.12 -13.98 -20.34
C ARG A 733 -11.67 -14.68 -19.05
N LEU A 734 -10.52 -15.33 -19.10
CA LEU A 734 -9.81 -15.84 -17.93
C LEU A 734 -8.53 -15.02 -17.72
N ASP A 735 -8.22 -14.77 -16.47
CA ASP A 735 -6.97 -14.16 -16.01
C ASP A 735 -6.35 -15.08 -14.96
N PHE A 736 -5.05 -15.31 -15.00
CA PHE A 736 -4.38 -16.10 -13.98
C PHE A 736 -3.06 -15.49 -13.55
N ALA A 737 -2.67 -15.77 -12.31
CA ALA A 737 -1.36 -15.49 -11.76
C ALA A 737 -0.91 -16.66 -10.88
N ALA A 738 0.38 -16.97 -10.91
CA ALA A 738 0.98 -17.99 -10.05
C ALA A 738 2.37 -17.52 -9.59
N SER A 739 2.72 -17.84 -8.35
CA SER A 739 4.02 -17.55 -7.78
C SER A 739 4.51 -18.68 -6.89
N PHE A 740 5.80 -19.00 -6.99
CA PHE A 740 6.49 -19.98 -6.18
C PHE A 740 7.78 -19.33 -5.67
N GLY A 741 7.80 -18.94 -4.41
CA GLY A 741 8.93 -18.34 -3.74
C GLY A 741 9.76 -19.35 -2.98
N ASN A 742 11.01 -19.02 -2.73
CA ASN A 742 11.92 -19.70 -1.83
C ASN A 742 12.75 -18.61 -1.14
N TRP A 743 12.27 -18.16 0.02
CA TRP A 743 12.86 -17.04 0.74
C TRP A 743 13.32 -17.48 2.13
N LYS A 744 14.62 -17.31 2.40
CA LYS A 744 15.26 -17.81 3.63
C LYS A 744 16.28 -16.83 4.18
N PHE A 745 16.45 -16.87 5.48
CA PHE A 745 17.63 -16.36 6.15
C PHE A 745 18.81 -17.29 5.88
N VAL A 746 19.97 -16.74 5.51
CA VAL A 746 21.14 -17.55 5.13
C VAL A 746 22.20 -17.63 6.22
N GLU A 747 22.17 -16.71 7.19
CA GLU A 747 23.10 -16.64 8.31
C GLU A 747 22.37 -16.27 9.61
N ASP A 748 23.02 -16.48 10.75
CA ASP A 748 22.57 -15.95 12.04
C ASP A 748 22.84 -14.44 12.09
N ALA A 749 22.01 -13.73 12.83
CA ALA A 749 22.15 -12.28 12.98
C ALA A 749 22.71 -11.92 14.36
N SER A 750 23.44 -10.81 14.43
CA SER A 750 23.82 -10.17 15.68
C SER A 750 23.22 -8.77 15.79
N GLY A 751 22.96 -8.32 16.99
CA GLY A 751 22.42 -6.99 17.25
C GLY A 751 22.89 -6.43 18.58
N ASN A 752 22.74 -5.12 18.74
CA ASN A 752 22.97 -4.43 19.98
C ASN A 752 21.64 -3.96 20.54
N TYR A 753 21.39 -4.28 21.79
CA TYR A 753 20.28 -3.74 22.56
C TYR A 753 20.80 -2.63 23.46
N THR A 754 20.14 -1.49 23.42
CA THR A 754 20.44 -0.34 24.25
C THR A 754 19.33 -0.17 25.27
N GLU A 755 19.59 -0.46 26.53
CA GLU A 755 18.66 -0.28 27.65
C GLU A 755 18.93 1.07 28.32
N TYR A 756 17.85 1.85 28.46
CA TYR A 756 17.89 3.12 29.20
C TYR A 756 17.34 2.87 30.60
N THR A 757 18.19 3.04 31.59
CA THR A 757 17.76 2.99 32.99
C THR A 757 17.18 4.33 33.43
N ASP A 758 16.31 4.32 34.46
CA ASP A 758 15.75 5.53 35.07
C ASP A 758 16.81 6.52 35.55
N GLU A 759 18.05 6.06 35.71
CA GLU A 759 19.22 6.87 36.14
C GLU A 759 19.98 7.48 34.94
N GLY A 760 19.50 7.27 33.71
CA GLY A 760 20.14 7.77 32.49
C GLY A 760 21.39 7.01 32.07
N THR A 761 21.62 5.82 32.65
CA THR A 761 22.73 4.96 32.25
C THR A 761 22.35 4.11 31.07
N VAL A 762 23.15 4.19 30.00
CA VAL A 762 22.98 3.36 28.80
C VAL A 762 23.72 2.05 29.01
N LYS A 763 22.99 0.95 28.99
CA LYS A 763 23.57 -0.40 28.98
C LYS A 763 23.42 -0.99 27.57
N GLN A 764 24.53 -1.21 26.90
CA GLN A 764 24.55 -1.93 25.63
C GLN A 764 24.79 -3.42 25.90
N THR A 765 23.90 -4.24 25.40
CA THR A 765 24.04 -5.71 25.45
C THR A 765 24.02 -6.23 24.00
N LYS A 766 25.04 -7.02 23.67
CA LYS A 766 25.08 -7.69 22.36
C LYS A 766 24.23 -8.97 22.42
N TYR A 767 23.35 -9.13 21.47
CA TYR A 767 22.55 -10.33 21.27
C TYR A 767 22.94 -11.02 19.96
N GLU A 768 22.83 -12.33 19.96
CA GLU A 768 22.97 -13.17 18.76
C GLU A 768 21.69 -13.96 18.55
N TYR A 769 21.20 -14.04 17.32
CA TYR A 769 19.95 -14.70 16.98
C TYR A 769 20.14 -15.82 15.99
N ALA A 770 19.54 -16.98 16.28
CA ALA A 770 19.56 -18.18 15.47
C ALA A 770 18.58 -18.08 14.30
N LEU A 771 18.96 -17.42 13.22
CA LEU A 771 18.10 -17.20 12.06
C LEU A 771 18.42 -18.07 10.85
N LYS A 772 19.61 -18.65 10.79
CA LYS A 772 20.06 -19.42 9.64
C LYS A 772 19.07 -20.54 9.27
N ASN A 773 18.64 -20.57 8.00
CA ASN A 773 17.69 -21.48 7.39
C ASN A 773 16.22 -21.27 7.78
N LEU A 774 15.88 -20.27 8.60
CA LEU A 774 14.49 -19.93 8.82
C LEU A 774 13.86 -19.40 7.52
N TRP A 775 12.61 -19.74 7.30
CA TRP A 775 11.80 -19.15 6.24
C TRP A 775 11.46 -17.69 6.56
N VAL A 776 11.43 -16.86 5.53
CA VAL A 776 10.97 -15.47 5.66
C VAL A 776 9.45 -15.47 5.77
N GLY A 777 8.94 -14.83 6.81
CA GLY A 777 7.52 -14.72 7.11
C GLY A 777 6.82 -13.51 6.45
N ASP A 778 5.61 -13.23 6.91
CA ASP A 778 4.73 -12.12 6.50
C ASP A 778 4.18 -12.17 5.07
N MET A 779 4.48 -13.22 4.30
CA MET A 779 3.98 -13.39 2.94
C MET A 779 3.97 -14.86 2.53
N PRO A 780 2.86 -15.38 1.97
CA PRO A 780 2.84 -16.72 1.40
C PRO A 780 3.86 -16.89 0.28
N GLN A 781 4.65 -17.95 0.36
CA GLN A 781 5.67 -18.25 -0.67
C GLN A 781 5.07 -18.93 -1.91
N THR A 782 3.86 -19.48 -1.80
CA THR A 782 3.09 -20.04 -2.92
C THR A 782 1.77 -19.31 -3.04
N GLY A 783 1.45 -18.87 -4.25
CA GLY A 783 0.18 -18.20 -4.53
C GLY A 783 -0.36 -18.53 -5.92
N PHE A 784 -1.68 -18.74 -6.00
CA PHE A 784 -2.41 -18.89 -7.25
C PHE A 784 -3.61 -17.96 -7.27
N VAL A 785 -3.86 -17.34 -8.41
CA VAL A 785 -5.05 -16.54 -8.65
C VAL A 785 -5.66 -16.96 -9.99
N LEU A 786 -6.95 -17.19 -10.00
CA LEU A 786 -7.72 -17.42 -11.22
C LEU A 786 -8.94 -16.52 -11.21
N GLY A 787 -9.02 -15.63 -12.19
CA GLY A 787 -10.16 -14.76 -12.46
C GLY A 787 -10.94 -15.22 -13.68
N ALA A 788 -12.25 -15.23 -13.59
CA ALA A 788 -13.14 -15.45 -14.73
C ALA A 788 -14.10 -14.27 -14.87
N THR A 789 -14.03 -13.59 -16.01
CA THR A 789 -14.91 -12.45 -16.33
C THR A 789 -15.92 -12.87 -17.39
N LEU A 790 -17.20 -12.78 -17.06
CA LEU A 790 -18.33 -13.08 -17.94
C LEU A 790 -19.06 -11.79 -18.29
N THR A 791 -19.29 -11.56 -19.58
CA THR A 791 -20.06 -10.42 -20.11
C THR A 791 -21.27 -10.94 -20.91
N PRO A 792 -22.32 -11.48 -20.22
CA PRO A 792 -23.38 -12.26 -20.87
C PRO A 792 -24.32 -11.40 -21.72
N ILE A 793 -24.47 -10.13 -21.35
CA ILE A 793 -25.27 -9.13 -22.07
C ILE A 793 -24.56 -7.79 -22.08
N ARG A 794 -24.95 -6.93 -22.98
CA ARG A 794 -24.37 -5.58 -23.09
C ARG A 794 -24.48 -4.81 -21.76
N GLY A 795 -23.35 -4.29 -21.32
CA GLY A 795 -23.25 -3.47 -20.09
C GLY A 795 -23.12 -4.27 -18.79
N LEU A 796 -23.41 -5.58 -18.77
CA LEU A 796 -23.26 -6.42 -17.58
C LEU A 796 -21.91 -7.15 -17.62
N SER A 797 -21.14 -7.02 -16.56
CA SER A 797 -19.93 -7.79 -16.32
C SER A 797 -20.00 -8.44 -14.94
N ILE A 798 -19.67 -9.72 -14.86
CA ILE A 798 -19.58 -10.50 -13.64
C ILE A 798 -18.19 -11.12 -13.61
N GLN A 799 -17.44 -10.92 -12.53
CA GLN A 799 -16.12 -11.48 -12.34
C GLN A 799 -16.04 -12.24 -11.03
N GLY A 800 -15.68 -13.52 -11.13
CA GLY A 800 -15.28 -14.33 -9.98
C GLY A 800 -13.76 -14.44 -9.92
N ILE A 801 -13.18 -14.30 -8.74
CA ILE A 801 -11.73 -14.42 -8.52
C ILE A 801 -11.50 -15.39 -7.38
N ILE A 802 -10.75 -16.47 -7.66
CA ILE A 802 -10.27 -17.42 -6.67
C ILE A 802 -8.82 -17.09 -6.39
N LYS A 803 -8.45 -16.98 -5.10
CA LYS A 803 -7.10 -16.77 -4.60
C LYS A 803 -6.75 -17.89 -3.66
N SER A 804 -5.66 -18.60 -3.93
CA SER A 804 -5.16 -19.72 -3.13
C SER A 804 -3.75 -19.40 -2.66
N TYR A 805 -3.49 -19.56 -1.37
CA TYR A 805 -2.20 -19.28 -0.76
C TYR A 805 -1.76 -20.44 0.12
N ASP A 806 -0.45 -20.71 0.08
CA ASP A 806 0.19 -21.76 0.84
C ASP A 806 1.62 -21.36 1.24
N ASN A 807 2.24 -22.08 2.16
CA ASN A 807 3.58 -21.79 2.68
C ASN A 807 3.66 -20.35 3.24
N ASN A 808 2.66 -19.96 4.04
CA ASN A 808 2.62 -18.69 4.74
C ASN A 808 3.26 -18.84 6.13
N TYR A 809 4.54 -18.50 6.23
CA TYR A 809 5.29 -18.62 7.47
C TYR A 809 5.07 -17.40 8.37
N ALA A 810 5.02 -17.66 9.67
CA ALA A 810 4.96 -16.60 10.68
C ALA A 810 6.28 -15.80 10.74
N ASP A 811 6.21 -14.52 11.09
CA ASP A 811 7.42 -13.73 11.36
C ASP A 811 8.02 -14.16 12.70
N TRP A 812 9.33 -14.33 12.74
CA TRP A 812 10.03 -14.79 13.93
C TRP A 812 10.03 -13.75 15.07
N SER A 813 10.06 -14.25 16.33
CA SER A 813 10.15 -13.41 17.53
C SER A 813 11.58 -13.42 18.09
N PRO A 814 12.19 -12.27 18.41
CA PRO A 814 13.54 -12.19 18.96
C PRO A 814 13.72 -12.96 20.26
N GLY A 815 12.71 -12.91 21.16
CA GLY A 815 12.79 -13.58 22.45
C GLY A 815 12.92 -15.12 22.38
N ALA A 816 12.47 -15.71 21.26
CA ALA A 816 12.56 -17.14 21.02
C ALA A 816 13.88 -17.55 20.32
N ARG A 817 14.59 -16.62 19.70
CA ARG A 817 15.75 -16.92 18.82
C ARG A 817 17.09 -16.49 19.39
N GLU A 818 17.13 -15.96 20.61
CA GLU A 818 18.38 -15.54 21.23
C GLU A 818 19.30 -16.73 21.48
N ILE A 819 20.56 -16.64 21.01
CA ILE A 819 21.60 -17.64 21.27
C ILE A 819 22.19 -17.38 22.66
N LYS A 820 22.01 -18.34 23.57
CA LYS A 820 22.53 -18.29 24.96
C LYS A 820 23.65 -19.30 25.15
N GLY A 821 24.88 -18.84 25.05
CA GLY A 821 26.05 -19.70 25.14
C GLY A 821 26.11 -20.70 23.98
N SER A 822 25.96 -22.00 24.28
CA SER A 822 25.91 -23.05 23.26
C SER A 822 24.48 -23.44 22.83
N THR A 823 23.47 -22.82 23.42
CA THR A 823 22.05 -23.16 23.18
C THR A 823 21.47 -22.19 22.13
N ALA A 824 20.99 -22.73 21.04
CA ALA A 824 20.35 -21.99 19.96
C ALA A 824 19.10 -22.77 19.53
N ASP A 825 17.97 -22.09 19.49
CA ASP A 825 16.75 -22.65 18.91
C ASP A 825 16.81 -22.56 17.40
N ARG A 826 16.77 -23.73 16.72
CA ARG A 826 16.91 -23.89 15.27
C ARG A 826 15.64 -24.41 14.58
N ASP A 827 14.59 -24.66 15.34
CA ASP A 827 13.33 -25.15 14.77
C ASP A 827 12.72 -24.10 13.84
N GLN A 828 11.95 -24.55 12.87
CA GLN A 828 11.34 -23.64 11.91
C GLN A 828 10.30 -22.75 12.57
N VAL A 829 10.06 -21.58 11.97
CA VAL A 829 8.90 -20.75 12.31
C VAL A 829 7.62 -21.48 11.91
N TRP A 830 6.56 -21.27 12.67
CA TRP A 830 5.26 -21.85 12.40
C TRP A 830 4.75 -21.48 11.00
N MET A 831 4.11 -22.44 10.34
CA MET A 831 3.50 -22.26 9.02
C MET A 831 1.98 -22.26 9.16
N ALA A 832 1.36 -21.13 8.84
CA ALA A 832 -0.08 -21.01 8.84
C ALA A 832 -0.73 -21.94 7.79
N PRO A 833 -1.94 -22.48 8.06
CA PRO A 833 -2.66 -23.34 7.14
C PRO A 833 -2.92 -22.68 5.78
N ALA A 834 -2.84 -23.48 4.71
CA ALA A 834 -3.22 -23.04 3.36
C ALA A 834 -4.69 -22.66 3.32
N TYR A 835 -5.05 -21.67 2.49
CA TYR A 835 -6.43 -21.23 2.36
C TYR A 835 -6.82 -20.84 0.93
N ASN A 836 -8.13 -20.85 0.68
CA ASN A 836 -8.72 -20.43 -0.58
C ASN A 836 -9.77 -19.35 -0.34
N LYS A 837 -9.69 -18.25 -1.06
CA LYS A 837 -10.61 -17.15 -0.95
C LYS A 837 -11.26 -16.84 -2.28
N ILE A 838 -12.58 -16.66 -2.28
CA ILE A 838 -13.35 -16.31 -3.48
C ILE A 838 -13.91 -14.91 -3.31
N ASP A 839 -13.66 -14.04 -4.30
CA ASP A 839 -14.29 -12.74 -4.40
C ASP A 839 -15.20 -12.70 -5.65
N LEU A 840 -16.34 -12.01 -5.55
CA LEU A 840 -17.30 -11.86 -6.63
C LEU A 840 -17.59 -10.37 -6.86
N HIS A 841 -17.48 -9.95 -8.12
CA HIS A 841 -17.70 -8.57 -8.52
C HIS A 841 -18.70 -8.53 -9.67
N ALA A 842 -19.64 -7.59 -9.63
CA ALA A 842 -20.58 -7.37 -10.71
C ALA A 842 -20.79 -5.87 -10.92
N TYR A 843 -20.88 -5.45 -12.15
CA TYR A 843 -21.33 -4.12 -12.51
C TYR A 843 -22.22 -4.15 -13.75
N TYR A 844 -23.18 -3.26 -13.78
CA TYR A 844 -24.12 -3.14 -14.88
C TYR A 844 -24.29 -1.67 -15.30
N ASN A 845 -23.84 -1.36 -16.49
CA ASN A 845 -24.13 -0.09 -17.14
C ASN A 845 -25.54 -0.21 -17.71
N LEU A 846 -26.48 0.50 -17.11
CA LEU A 846 -27.88 0.46 -17.54
C LEU A 846 -28.02 1.00 -18.97
N PRO A 847 -28.81 0.33 -19.83
CA PRO A 847 -28.97 0.73 -21.22
C PRO A 847 -29.93 1.92 -21.38
N MET A 848 -29.94 2.81 -20.41
CA MET A 848 -30.82 3.98 -20.35
C MET A 848 -30.06 5.18 -19.80
N GLN A 849 -30.40 6.35 -20.25
CA GLN A 849 -29.93 7.62 -19.69
C GLN A 849 -31.03 8.29 -18.88
N ILE A 850 -30.67 8.87 -17.76
CA ILE A 850 -31.55 9.70 -16.94
C ILE A 850 -31.04 11.14 -17.02
N ALA A 851 -31.86 12.04 -17.58
CA ALA A 851 -31.47 13.44 -17.81
C ALA A 851 -30.11 13.60 -18.55
N GLY A 852 -29.84 12.70 -19.50
CA GLY A 852 -28.58 12.70 -20.26
C GLY A 852 -27.39 12.03 -19.58
N ALA A 853 -27.55 11.57 -18.35
CA ALA A 853 -26.49 10.89 -17.59
C ALA A 853 -26.60 9.36 -17.70
N ASN A 854 -25.45 8.68 -17.82
CA ASN A 854 -25.36 7.22 -17.79
C ASN A 854 -25.37 6.72 -16.34
N LEU A 855 -26.11 5.67 -16.10
CA LEU A 855 -26.22 5.05 -14.78
C LEU A 855 -25.54 3.69 -14.75
N GLN A 856 -24.70 3.47 -13.74
CA GLN A 856 -24.07 2.19 -13.45
C GLN A 856 -24.43 1.75 -12.04
N VAL A 857 -24.80 0.51 -11.86
CA VAL A 857 -24.91 -0.14 -10.56
C VAL A 857 -23.83 -1.19 -10.43
N PHE A 858 -23.32 -1.39 -9.23
CA PHE A 858 -22.27 -2.37 -8.98
C PHE A 858 -22.38 -2.98 -7.59
N ALA A 859 -21.81 -4.17 -7.45
CA ALA A 859 -21.70 -4.86 -6.17
C ALA A 859 -20.42 -5.70 -6.13
N HIS A 860 -19.80 -5.75 -4.97
CA HIS A 860 -18.65 -6.57 -4.66
C HIS A 860 -18.96 -7.40 -3.42
N VAL A 861 -18.62 -8.68 -3.46
CA VAL A 861 -18.63 -9.56 -2.29
C VAL A 861 -17.22 -10.10 -2.14
N PHE A 862 -16.58 -9.77 -1.04
CA PHE A 862 -15.26 -10.26 -0.68
C PHE A 862 -15.39 -11.44 0.26
N ASN A 863 -14.54 -12.46 0.07
CA ASN A 863 -14.60 -13.70 0.83
C ASN A 863 -16.00 -14.35 0.78
N LEU A 864 -16.47 -14.65 -0.41
CA LEU A 864 -17.84 -15.13 -0.69
C LEU A 864 -18.22 -16.36 0.16
N THR A 865 -17.29 -17.28 0.36
CA THR A 865 -17.47 -18.52 1.13
C THR A 865 -17.39 -18.32 2.63
N ASP A 866 -17.06 -17.12 3.10
CA ASP A 866 -16.81 -16.80 4.51
C ASP A 866 -15.68 -17.63 5.13
N GLU A 867 -14.65 -17.88 4.35
CA GLU A 867 -13.47 -18.63 4.79
C GLU A 867 -12.84 -17.98 6.02
N LEU A 868 -12.54 -18.79 7.02
CA LEU A 868 -11.72 -18.41 8.16
C LEU A 868 -10.25 -18.73 7.84
N TYR A 869 -9.43 -17.73 7.68
CA TYR A 869 -8.03 -17.89 7.25
C TYR A 869 -7.11 -16.93 7.99
N ILE A 870 -5.87 -17.34 8.19
CA ILE A 870 -4.83 -16.55 8.81
C ILE A 870 -4.11 -15.76 7.71
N GLN A 871 -4.16 -14.44 7.81
CA GLN A 871 -3.49 -13.57 6.84
C GLN A 871 -2.08 -13.15 7.29
N ASP A 872 -1.80 -13.15 8.58
CA ASP A 872 -0.55 -12.68 9.16
C ASP A 872 -0.34 -13.35 10.53
N ALA A 873 0.89 -13.77 10.84
CA ALA A 873 1.25 -14.45 12.06
C ALA A 873 2.62 -14.02 12.58
N THR A 874 2.77 -14.07 13.92
CA THR A 874 4.06 -13.96 14.62
C THR A 874 4.30 -15.26 15.37
N ASP A 875 5.43 -15.88 15.12
CA ASP A 875 5.82 -17.14 15.71
C ASP A 875 6.30 -16.95 17.13
N ASN A 876 5.89 -17.86 17.99
CA ASN A 876 6.40 -18.01 19.37
C ASN A 876 6.43 -16.71 20.15
N SER A 877 5.33 -15.97 20.10
CA SER A 877 5.21 -14.69 20.79
C SER A 877 5.28 -14.87 22.30
N GLN A 878 6.12 -14.09 22.95
CA GLN A 878 6.23 -14.11 24.40
C GLN A 878 4.96 -13.67 25.14
N TYR A 879 4.02 -13.02 24.45
CA TYR A 879 2.80 -12.52 25.04
C TYR A 879 1.71 -13.58 25.22
N ASN A 880 1.51 -14.41 24.19
CA ASN A 880 0.40 -15.34 24.13
C ASN A 880 0.81 -16.81 23.98
N SER A 881 2.10 -17.10 23.81
CA SER A 881 2.55 -18.47 23.65
C SER A 881 2.27 -19.31 24.89
N HIS A 882 1.80 -20.54 24.67
CA HIS A 882 1.48 -21.50 25.73
C HIS A 882 2.75 -22.18 26.26
N ASP A 883 3.55 -22.79 25.42
CA ASP A 883 4.76 -23.55 25.78
C ASP A 883 6.02 -23.23 24.97
N LYS A 884 5.92 -22.48 23.87
CA LYS A 884 7.03 -21.95 23.06
C LYS A 884 7.75 -22.99 22.21
N ASP A 885 7.02 -23.86 21.57
CA ASP A 885 7.53 -24.91 20.72
C ASP A 885 7.39 -24.70 19.20
N HIS A 886 7.08 -23.49 18.76
CA HIS A 886 6.92 -23.08 17.35
C HIS A 886 5.75 -23.75 16.64
N ASP A 887 4.69 -24.01 17.35
CA ASP A 887 3.46 -24.57 16.82
C ASP A 887 2.29 -23.60 16.78
N ALA A 888 1.10 -24.09 16.50
CA ALA A 888 -0.09 -23.28 16.29
C ALA A 888 -0.56 -22.52 17.53
N ASP A 889 -0.41 -23.08 18.74
CA ASP A 889 -0.85 -22.41 19.97
C ASP A 889 0.19 -21.44 20.53
N SER A 890 1.44 -21.55 20.10
CA SER A 890 2.49 -20.58 20.38
C SER A 890 2.41 -19.32 19.52
N ALA A 891 1.68 -19.36 18.40
CA ALA A 891 1.57 -18.25 17.45
C ALA A 891 0.49 -17.21 17.85
N GLU A 892 0.76 -15.95 17.53
CA GLU A 892 -0.23 -14.87 17.48
C GLU A 892 -0.60 -14.56 16.03
N VAL A 893 -1.90 -14.40 15.73
CA VAL A 893 -2.39 -14.26 14.37
C VAL A 893 -3.34 -13.08 14.20
N PHE A 894 -3.43 -12.58 12.96
CA PHE A 894 -4.61 -11.88 12.46
C PHE A 894 -5.35 -12.78 11.50
N PHE A 895 -6.63 -13.04 11.79
CA PHE A 895 -7.52 -13.63 10.81
C PHE A 895 -7.86 -12.62 9.71
N GLY A 896 -8.10 -13.12 8.52
CA GLY A 896 -8.62 -12.33 7.42
C GLY A 896 -10.04 -11.83 7.67
N ILE A 897 -10.40 -10.75 6.98
CA ILE A 897 -11.72 -10.14 7.12
C ILE A 897 -12.80 -11.15 6.73
N PRO A 898 -13.89 -11.28 7.53
CA PRO A 898 -15.05 -12.10 7.22
C PRO A 898 -15.67 -11.73 5.86
N ARG A 899 -16.62 -12.53 5.39
CA ARG A 899 -17.40 -12.18 4.21
C ARG A 899 -17.98 -10.77 4.37
N SER A 900 -17.67 -9.93 3.39
CA SER A 900 -18.09 -8.54 3.39
C SER A 900 -18.59 -8.14 2.02
N PHE A 901 -19.40 -7.10 1.95
CA PHE A 901 -19.93 -6.59 0.70
C PHE A 901 -19.78 -5.08 0.60
N ASN A 902 -19.72 -4.60 -0.62
CA ASN A 902 -19.80 -3.21 -0.98
C ASN A 902 -20.65 -3.10 -2.25
N ALA A 903 -21.60 -2.19 -2.29
CA ALA A 903 -22.45 -1.95 -3.44
C ALA A 903 -22.67 -0.46 -3.64
N GLY A 904 -23.11 -0.07 -4.84
CA GLY A 904 -23.35 1.34 -5.08
C GLY A 904 -23.90 1.67 -6.45
N ILE A 905 -24.05 2.98 -6.63
CA ILE A 905 -24.54 3.59 -7.88
C ILE A 905 -23.52 4.66 -8.31
N SER A 906 -23.23 4.68 -9.61
CA SER A 906 -22.42 5.70 -10.26
C SER A 906 -23.21 6.37 -11.37
N ILE A 907 -23.29 7.68 -11.33
CA ILE A 907 -23.91 8.53 -12.35
C ILE A 907 -22.78 9.24 -13.09
N ARG A 908 -22.75 9.13 -14.42
CA ARG A 908 -21.75 9.76 -15.29
C ARG A 908 -22.46 10.67 -16.29
N PHE A 909 -22.04 11.92 -16.40
CA PHE A 909 -22.64 12.95 -17.25
C PHE A 909 -21.60 13.76 -18.02
#